data_6207763e0cb2d24a57290da2145a9393
#
_entry.id   6207763e0cb2d24a57290da2145a9393
#
_cell.length_a   1.000
_cell.length_b   1.000
_cell.length_c   1.000
_cell.angle_alpha   90.00
_cell.angle_beta   90.00
_cell.angle_gamma   90.00
#
_symmetry.space_group_name_H-M   'P 1'
#
loop_
_entity.id
_entity.type
_entity.pdbx_description
1 polymer ?
#
loop_
_entity_poly.entity_id
_entity_poly.type
_entity_poly.pdbx_seq_one_letter_code
_entity_poly.pdbx_strand_id
1 'polypeptide(L)'
;MQKITSLTVSGTINGYDIMMMRNQMPNLLDIDLRDAHIVANDHEYTKGYHSKQDTLTAYSFTGTGTHIRKAVLPNSVVWIEQNVFNAAYLREVVLPENLQAVGDSTFLGCSALSTLTLPETLATIGKSAFQGTGLLSVSLPANVKTIGEKAFAGGGDGGGGYYTRYYDNAHSNLVYNAADAPESGGLLQTLIIPKDSKLTTISRYAFAGNNNLRDVSILGDSIRKIETGAFNHCLLDTIILPPHLTALDTLAFAYCTGLKFVAMPNTLTEVPSNAFIMCTNLDNVQFPKKLTKIGHHAFADCTNLRNVDIPGLVTNIEDYAFKDCQVKSVYSYLFDPFTIGQNTFSPYANANAILYVPNVEDTEMKYLYDTQWSQFIHRKRMDKDFVYDDFYGTGDITIRCEDDPLKGNPNAMLYPGAGLTVEEGVCDTTGIGNIVIGSDGDEAWGAVIAGCNLRVDSLIQNITIMGKKWYFLGFPFEVRIEDIYANAKYVIYEYDGQIRADRDTTGWKRVPKDQEYLYPGHGYIFQFNFATSGDISIVVPSPDFCSLIEQIILKFFPSDKANNKSWNYASNPFLGYYNIEDLNTTAPITIWDVATGNYRTVRPGDDEYYFSPYEGFFLQNAEEKDAKLAFDRSKAMTKQQMDEQHKQRRQVAGRTPEQDKERAIINLILASETASDNTRIVINDGAGLGYDLGADAAKFLTMDNGVPQIFSYDNENIEYAINERPMGTGTIELGVRLPKAGMYTISTARMDTAFYLLDRDQDRLHDFADGDYIFSAGAGMHTNRFALVRSRIPQDIDNATNDVRVEPAENGLYIQGNKPITIYNAAGMLVASGIENGLLPLPAGVYMVVAGSNAEKYIVK
;
A
#
# COMPACT_ATOMS: atom_id res chain seq x y z
N MET A 1 18.22 -37.26 -36.58
CA MET A 1 17.48 -36.11 -35.98
C MET A 1 15.97 -36.11 -36.24
N GLN A 2 15.49 -36.66 -37.35
CA GLN A 2 14.03 -36.69 -37.67
C GLN A 2 13.12 -37.47 -36.72
N LYS A 3 13.67 -38.29 -35.79
CA LYS A 3 12.91 -39.08 -34.79
C LYS A 3 12.88 -38.45 -33.39
N ILE A 4 13.59 -37.36 -33.19
CA ILE A 4 13.70 -36.71 -31.86
C ILE A 4 12.39 -35.97 -31.57
N THR A 5 11.74 -36.32 -30.49
CA THR A 5 10.50 -35.68 -30.00
C THR A 5 10.72 -34.88 -28.72
N SER A 6 11.79 -35.21 -27.95
CA SER A 6 12.14 -34.49 -26.73
C SER A 6 13.67 -34.33 -26.68
N LEU A 7 14.12 -33.17 -26.25
CA LEU A 7 15.54 -32.80 -26.20
C LEU A 7 15.85 -32.02 -24.92
N THR A 8 16.81 -32.54 -24.15
CA THR A 8 17.41 -31.79 -23.05
C THR A 8 18.84 -31.38 -23.44
N VAL A 9 19.17 -30.11 -23.25
CA VAL A 9 20.46 -29.52 -23.60
C VAL A 9 21.07 -28.87 -22.39
N SER A 10 22.34 -29.14 -22.16
CA SER A 10 23.16 -28.51 -21.12
C SER A 10 24.47 -27.99 -21.70
N GLY A 11 25.13 -27.09 -20.96
CA GLY A 11 26.37 -26.45 -21.41
C GLY A 11 26.12 -25.27 -22.36
N THR A 12 27.16 -24.92 -23.12
CA THR A 12 27.15 -23.72 -23.97
C THR A 12 26.46 -23.99 -25.30
N ILE A 13 25.48 -23.15 -25.69
CA ILE A 13 24.81 -23.18 -26.99
C ILE A 13 24.86 -21.80 -27.67
N ASN A 14 24.72 -21.79 -28.99
CA ASN A 14 24.68 -20.57 -29.79
C ASN A 14 23.69 -20.68 -30.97
N GLY A 15 23.70 -19.73 -31.88
CA GLY A 15 22.79 -19.67 -33.02
C GLY A 15 22.79 -20.89 -33.94
N TYR A 16 23.90 -21.63 -34.06
CA TYR A 16 23.95 -22.88 -34.84
C TYR A 16 23.14 -23.99 -34.18
N ASP A 17 23.21 -24.11 -32.85
CA ASP A 17 22.47 -25.13 -32.11
C ASP A 17 20.94 -24.84 -32.18
N ILE A 18 20.59 -23.56 -32.05
CA ILE A 18 19.17 -23.10 -32.19
C ILE A 18 18.67 -23.40 -33.62
N MET A 19 19.45 -23.07 -34.64
CA MET A 19 19.12 -23.34 -36.05
C MET A 19 18.96 -24.85 -36.31
N MET A 20 19.83 -25.69 -35.72
CA MET A 20 19.75 -27.15 -35.79
C MET A 20 18.44 -27.66 -35.17
N MET A 21 18.11 -27.25 -33.95
CA MET A 21 16.88 -27.61 -33.28
C MET A 21 15.64 -27.22 -34.11
N ARG A 22 15.61 -26.00 -34.62
CA ARG A 22 14.51 -25.48 -35.40
C ARG A 22 14.36 -26.15 -36.80
N ASN A 23 15.44 -26.33 -37.54
CA ASN A 23 15.38 -26.69 -38.97
C ASN A 23 15.60 -28.19 -39.22
N GLN A 24 16.29 -28.92 -38.31
CA GLN A 24 16.67 -30.31 -38.53
C GLN A 24 15.94 -31.31 -37.61
N MET A 25 15.09 -30.82 -36.69
CA MET A 25 14.32 -31.65 -35.76
C MET A 25 12.79 -31.40 -35.94
N PRO A 26 12.19 -31.77 -37.07
CA PRO A 26 10.79 -31.42 -37.37
C PRO A 26 9.76 -32.06 -36.46
N ASN A 27 10.14 -33.12 -35.71
CA ASN A 27 9.26 -33.80 -34.78
C ASN A 27 9.53 -33.41 -33.32
N LEU A 28 10.39 -32.40 -33.06
CA LEU A 28 10.69 -31.94 -31.72
C LEU A 28 9.46 -31.29 -31.11
N LEU A 29 8.96 -31.84 -29.98
CA LEU A 29 7.78 -31.38 -29.25
C LEU A 29 8.16 -30.72 -27.92
N ASP A 30 9.15 -31.28 -27.23
CA ASP A 30 9.56 -30.84 -25.91
C ASP A 30 11.05 -30.47 -25.90
N ILE A 31 11.35 -29.26 -25.42
CA ILE A 31 12.73 -28.81 -25.20
C ILE A 31 12.96 -28.39 -23.76
N ASP A 32 14.07 -28.90 -23.17
CA ASP A 32 14.54 -28.44 -21.88
C ASP A 32 15.96 -27.87 -22.04
N LEU A 33 16.06 -26.57 -21.92
CA LEU A 33 17.30 -25.79 -22.04
C LEU A 33 17.75 -25.23 -20.68
N ARG A 34 17.19 -25.69 -19.58
CA ARG A 34 17.38 -25.13 -18.23
C ARG A 34 18.85 -24.90 -17.90
N ASP A 35 19.69 -25.92 -18.20
CA ASP A 35 21.12 -25.93 -17.88
C ASP A 35 22.00 -25.51 -19.08
N ALA A 36 21.35 -24.93 -20.11
CA ALA A 36 22.08 -24.36 -21.24
C ALA A 36 22.47 -22.91 -20.99
N HIS A 37 23.59 -22.48 -21.57
CA HIS A 37 24.08 -21.11 -21.54
C HIS A 37 24.19 -20.58 -22.97
N ILE A 38 23.40 -19.58 -23.31
CA ILE A 38 23.43 -18.95 -24.63
C ILE A 38 24.64 -18.01 -24.70
N VAL A 39 25.53 -18.22 -25.66
CA VAL A 39 26.68 -17.35 -25.88
C VAL A 39 26.56 -16.57 -27.19
N ALA A 40 27.16 -15.40 -27.21
CA ALA A 40 27.25 -14.58 -28.41
C ALA A 40 28.06 -15.30 -29.52
N ASN A 41 27.60 -15.14 -30.76
CA ASN A 41 28.26 -15.68 -31.94
C ASN A 41 27.97 -14.77 -33.12
N ASP A 42 28.99 -14.43 -33.92
CA ASP A 42 28.88 -13.52 -35.06
C ASP A 42 28.26 -14.18 -36.30
N HIS A 43 27.89 -15.46 -36.21
CA HIS A 43 27.26 -16.17 -37.34
C HIS A 43 25.73 -15.98 -37.31
N GLU A 44 25.18 -15.60 -38.45
CA GLU A 44 23.70 -15.48 -38.60
C GLU A 44 23.05 -16.87 -38.49
N TYR A 45 22.11 -17.02 -37.59
CA TYR A 45 21.27 -18.24 -37.50
C TYR A 45 19.95 -18.04 -38.27
N THR A 46 19.57 -16.78 -38.47
CA THR A 46 18.47 -16.39 -39.39
C THR A 46 18.76 -14.97 -39.92
N LYS A 47 18.13 -14.55 -40.96
CA LYS A 47 18.40 -13.33 -41.72
C LYS A 47 18.61 -12.11 -40.82
N GLY A 48 19.88 -11.67 -40.73
CA GLY A 48 20.29 -10.50 -39.95
C GLY A 48 20.37 -10.69 -38.42
N TYR A 49 20.17 -11.92 -37.88
CA TYR A 49 20.18 -12.16 -36.46
C TYR A 49 21.30 -13.09 -36.03
N HIS A 50 21.97 -12.72 -34.95
CA HIS A 50 23.07 -13.44 -34.31
C HIS A 50 22.71 -13.80 -32.87
N SER A 51 23.26 -14.87 -32.31
CA SER A 51 23.11 -15.17 -30.89
C SER A 51 23.83 -14.14 -30.02
N LYS A 52 23.21 -13.76 -28.91
CA LYS A 52 23.72 -12.83 -27.91
C LYS A 52 23.84 -13.52 -26.56
N GLN A 53 24.76 -13.02 -25.74
CA GLN A 53 25.01 -13.54 -24.41
C GLN A 53 23.72 -13.47 -23.57
N ASP A 54 23.37 -14.58 -22.91
CA ASP A 54 22.24 -14.73 -21.98
C ASP A 54 20.89 -14.17 -22.50
N THR A 55 20.71 -14.24 -23.85
CA THR A 55 19.55 -13.72 -24.55
C THR A 55 18.95 -14.78 -25.45
N LEU A 56 17.66 -15.03 -25.33
CA LEU A 56 16.93 -15.82 -26.30
C LEU A 56 16.56 -14.90 -27.46
N THR A 57 17.33 -14.99 -28.52
CA THR A 57 17.32 -14.02 -29.62
C THR A 57 16.13 -14.18 -30.55
N ALA A 58 15.81 -13.13 -31.29
CA ALA A 58 14.62 -13.04 -32.11
C ALA A 58 14.49 -14.19 -33.13
N TYR A 59 13.26 -14.65 -33.35
CA TYR A 59 12.90 -15.72 -34.28
C TYR A 59 13.54 -17.09 -34.01
N SER A 60 14.07 -17.33 -32.82
CA SER A 60 14.77 -18.59 -32.48
C SER A 60 13.95 -19.85 -32.77
N PHE A 61 12.65 -19.85 -32.45
CA PHE A 61 11.76 -21.00 -32.62
C PHE A 61 10.49 -20.67 -33.42
N THR A 62 10.54 -19.63 -34.26
CA THR A 62 9.47 -19.26 -35.16
C THR A 62 9.62 -20.00 -36.50
N GLY A 63 8.50 -20.42 -37.12
CA GLY A 63 8.43 -20.92 -38.47
C GLY A 63 7.65 -22.22 -38.64
N THR A 64 7.38 -22.61 -39.89
CA THR A 64 6.50 -23.71 -40.31
C THR A 64 7.04 -25.11 -39.98
N GLY A 65 8.23 -25.23 -39.40
CA GLY A 65 8.85 -26.51 -39.06
C GLY A 65 8.91 -26.86 -37.57
N THR A 66 8.52 -25.96 -36.71
CA THR A 66 8.57 -26.18 -35.25
C THR A 66 7.21 -26.57 -34.68
N HIS A 67 7.15 -27.73 -34.05
CA HIS A 67 5.93 -28.22 -33.39
C HIS A 67 6.08 -28.25 -31.84
N ILE A 68 6.94 -27.35 -31.31
CA ILE A 68 7.27 -27.32 -29.88
C ILE A 68 5.99 -27.07 -29.08
N ARG A 69 5.72 -27.98 -28.14
CA ARG A 69 4.57 -27.93 -27.21
C ARG A 69 4.97 -27.53 -25.80
N LYS A 70 6.21 -27.91 -25.43
CA LYS A 70 6.76 -27.57 -24.12
C LYS A 70 8.17 -27.01 -24.27
N ALA A 71 8.44 -25.89 -23.57
CA ALA A 71 9.75 -25.29 -23.53
C ALA A 71 10.15 -24.92 -22.10
N VAL A 72 11.28 -25.40 -21.63
CA VAL A 72 11.94 -24.90 -20.41
C VAL A 72 13.09 -24.03 -20.86
N LEU A 73 13.04 -22.73 -20.56
CA LEU A 73 14.05 -21.80 -21.01
C LEU A 73 15.30 -21.81 -20.14
N PRO A 74 16.47 -21.40 -20.67
CA PRO A 74 17.72 -21.39 -19.89
C PRO A 74 17.65 -20.48 -18.68
N ASN A 75 18.09 -20.94 -17.52
CA ASN A 75 18.13 -20.16 -16.27
C ASN A 75 19.02 -18.90 -16.37
N SER A 76 19.97 -18.88 -17.29
CA SER A 76 20.85 -17.74 -17.53
C SER A 76 20.20 -16.61 -18.33
N VAL A 77 19.04 -16.87 -18.99
CA VAL A 77 18.39 -15.89 -19.88
C VAL A 77 17.73 -14.79 -19.07
N VAL A 78 18.14 -13.57 -19.34
CA VAL A 78 17.57 -12.35 -18.74
C VAL A 78 16.69 -11.58 -19.72
N TRP A 79 16.78 -11.88 -21.02
CA TRP A 79 16.05 -11.20 -22.08
C TRP A 79 15.56 -12.21 -23.13
N ILE A 80 14.27 -12.13 -23.46
CA ILE A 80 13.68 -12.81 -24.61
C ILE A 80 13.36 -11.74 -25.66
N GLU A 81 13.95 -11.85 -26.85
CA GLU A 81 13.73 -10.91 -27.93
C GLU A 81 12.41 -11.16 -28.68
N GLN A 82 12.16 -10.41 -29.74
CA GLN A 82 10.90 -10.46 -30.49
C GLN A 82 10.69 -11.78 -31.25
N ASN A 83 9.43 -12.15 -31.41
CA ASN A 83 8.96 -13.26 -32.28
C ASN A 83 9.60 -14.63 -32.00
N VAL A 84 10.04 -14.92 -30.78
CA VAL A 84 10.75 -16.17 -30.48
C VAL A 84 9.85 -17.40 -30.67
N PHE A 85 8.61 -17.37 -30.22
CA PHE A 85 7.61 -18.44 -30.33
C PHE A 85 6.35 -17.99 -31.10
N ASN A 86 6.44 -17.00 -31.96
CA ASN A 86 5.29 -16.50 -32.70
C ASN A 86 4.55 -17.62 -33.43
N ALA A 87 3.24 -17.74 -33.21
CA ALA A 87 2.33 -18.74 -33.77
C ALA A 87 2.76 -20.22 -33.52
N ALA A 88 3.49 -20.47 -32.43
CA ALA A 88 3.89 -21.80 -32.03
C ALA A 88 2.73 -22.59 -31.39
N TYR A 89 2.79 -23.93 -31.49
CA TYR A 89 1.84 -24.85 -30.83
C TYR A 89 2.10 -25.02 -29.33
N LEU A 90 2.76 -24.04 -28.71
CA LEU A 90 3.25 -24.04 -27.34
C LEU A 90 2.07 -24.16 -26.36
N ARG A 91 2.15 -25.16 -25.46
CA ARG A 91 1.15 -25.41 -24.40
C ARG A 91 1.68 -25.05 -23.03
N GLU A 92 3.00 -25.22 -22.87
CA GLU A 92 3.67 -24.99 -21.60
C GLU A 92 5.02 -24.29 -21.85
N VAL A 93 5.29 -23.25 -21.10
CA VAL A 93 6.60 -22.60 -21.07
C VAL A 93 6.98 -22.31 -19.63
N VAL A 94 8.23 -22.64 -19.26
CA VAL A 94 8.83 -22.27 -17.99
C VAL A 94 9.83 -21.16 -18.24
N LEU A 95 9.53 -19.99 -17.71
CA LEU A 95 10.37 -18.80 -17.80
C LEU A 95 11.45 -18.82 -16.72
N PRO A 96 12.67 -18.32 -16.97
CA PRO A 96 13.72 -18.23 -15.97
C PRO A 96 13.37 -17.18 -14.89
N GLU A 97 13.76 -17.45 -13.64
CA GLU A 97 13.46 -16.56 -12.50
C GLU A 97 14.12 -15.18 -12.62
N ASN A 98 15.22 -15.05 -13.36
CA ASN A 98 15.96 -13.80 -13.56
C ASN A 98 15.50 -13.00 -14.80
N LEU A 99 14.43 -13.42 -15.46
CA LEU A 99 13.97 -12.77 -16.67
C LEU A 99 13.50 -11.34 -16.41
N GLN A 100 14.05 -10.38 -17.11
CA GLN A 100 13.75 -8.95 -16.97
C GLN A 100 12.83 -8.42 -18.09
N ALA A 101 12.89 -9.03 -19.28
CA ALA A 101 12.08 -8.56 -20.41
C ALA A 101 11.63 -9.67 -21.35
N VAL A 102 10.38 -9.55 -21.80
CA VAL A 102 9.78 -10.31 -22.90
C VAL A 102 9.56 -9.36 -24.06
N GLY A 103 10.15 -9.67 -25.21
CA GLY A 103 10.12 -8.84 -26.42
C GLY A 103 8.79 -8.89 -27.18
N ASP A 104 8.72 -8.09 -28.24
CA ASP A 104 7.52 -7.95 -29.08
C ASP A 104 7.11 -9.26 -29.74
N SER A 105 5.82 -9.56 -29.73
CA SER A 105 5.24 -10.74 -30.40
C SER A 105 5.88 -12.09 -30.01
N THR A 106 6.52 -12.16 -28.87
CA THR A 106 7.26 -13.37 -28.43
C THR A 106 6.39 -14.61 -28.43
N PHE A 107 5.18 -14.52 -27.86
CA PHE A 107 4.18 -15.60 -27.79
C PHE A 107 2.93 -15.31 -28.59
N LEU A 108 3.01 -14.39 -29.55
CA LEU A 108 1.86 -14.01 -30.39
C LEU A 108 1.24 -15.24 -31.02
N GLY A 109 -0.07 -15.44 -30.82
CA GLY A 109 -0.83 -16.55 -31.41
C GLY A 109 -0.56 -17.93 -30.81
N CYS A 110 0.13 -18.04 -29.67
CA CYS A 110 0.27 -19.31 -28.95
C CYS A 110 -1.06 -19.69 -28.26
N SER A 111 -2.09 -20.01 -29.03
CA SER A 111 -3.46 -20.23 -28.55
C SER A 111 -3.65 -21.45 -27.63
N ALA A 112 -2.68 -22.37 -27.61
CA ALA A 112 -2.69 -23.51 -26.72
C ALA A 112 -2.02 -23.24 -25.35
N LEU A 113 -1.35 -22.10 -25.16
CA LEU A 113 -0.71 -21.68 -23.93
C LEU A 113 -1.77 -21.13 -22.96
N SER A 114 -2.24 -21.97 -22.03
CA SER A 114 -3.36 -21.63 -21.12
C SER A 114 -2.93 -21.16 -19.74
N THR A 115 -1.71 -21.46 -19.33
CA THR A 115 -1.14 -21.07 -18.04
C THR A 115 0.28 -20.57 -18.19
N LEU A 116 0.62 -19.52 -17.43
CA LEU A 116 1.97 -18.95 -17.43
C LEU A 116 2.23 -18.27 -16.08
N THR A 117 3.38 -18.56 -15.48
CA THR A 117 3.86 -17.80 -14.33
C THR A 117 4.91 -16.81 -14.80
N LEU A 118 4.66 -15.53 -14.52
CA LEU A 118 5.60 -14.45 -14.81
C LEU A 118 6.54 -14.27 -13.59
N PRO A 119 7.86 -14.22 -13.79
CA PRO A 119 8.80 -14.09 -12.67
C PRO A 119 8.78 -12.66 -12.09
N GLU A 120 9.04 -12.54 -10.78
CA GLU A 120 9.03 -11.26 -10.07
C GLU A 120 10.06 -10.23 -10.56
N THR A 121 11.12 -10.71 -11.23
CA THR A 121 12.15 -9.85 -11.84
C THR A 121 11.70 -9.17 -13.14
N LEU A 122 10.54 -9.59 -13.71
CA LEU A 122 10.07 -9.09 -14.99
C LEU A 122 9.69 -7.61 -14.90
N ALA A 123 10.33 -6.78 -15.73
CA ALA A 123 10.12 -5.34 -15.75
C ALA A 123 9.44 -4.84 -17.04
N THR A 124 9.59 -5.57 -18.15
CA THR A 124 9.10 -5.13 -19.47
C THR A 124 8.41 -6.26 -20.21
N ILE A 125 7.20 -5.98 -20.71
CA ILE A 125 6.44 -6.84 -21.60
C ILE A 125 6.24 -6.09 -22.92
N GLY A 126 6.69 -6.65 -24.03
CA GLY A 126 6.68 -6.03 -25.35
C GLY A 126 5.31 -5.95 -26.00
N LYS A 127 5.26 -5.28 -27.15
CA LYS A 127 4.06 -5.16 -27.98
C LYS A 127 3.60 -6.53 -28.47
N SER A 128 2.29 -6.79 -28.31
CA SER A 128 1.65 -8.07 -28.73
C SER A 128 2.35 -9.32 -28.15
N ALA A 129 3.09 -9.21 -27.06
CA ALA A 129 3.95 -10.30 -26.53
C ALA A 129 3.16 -11.58 -26.23
N PHE A 130 1.91 -11.46 -25.76
CA PHE A 130 0.99 -12.55 -25.43
C PHE A 130 -0.36 -12.42 -26.16
N GLN A 131 -0.41 -11.62 -27.23
CA GLN A 131 -1.64 -11.47 -28.00
C GLN A 131 -2.08 -12.80 -28.59
N GLY A 132 -3.36 -13.15 -28.45
CA GLY A 132 -3.94 -14.37 -28.98
C GLY A 132 -3.44 -15.66 -28.32
N THR A 133 -2.92 -15.57 -27.10
CA THR A 133 -2.64 -16.75 -26.27
C THR A 133 -3.92 -17.32 -25.67
N GLY A 134 -3.85 -18.57 -25.21
CA GLY A 134 -4.92 -19.24 -24.49
C GLY A 134 -4.99 -18.98 -23.01
N LEU A 135 -4.30 -17.96 -22.49
CA LEU A 135 -4.19 -17.66 -21.06
C LEU A 135 -5.57 -17.36 -20.47
N LEU A 136 -5.88 -18.04 -19.36
CA LEU A 136 -7.13 -17.85 -18.61
C LEU A 136 -6.99 -16.81 -17.51
N SER A 137 -5.81 -16.68 -16.93
CA SER A 137 -5.51 -15.73 -15.85
C SER A 137 -4.11 -15.14 -16.03
N VAL A 138 -3.97 -13.87 -15.70
CA VAL A 138 -2.69 -13.16 -15.67
C VAL A 138 -2.57 -12.41 -14.34
N SER A 139 -1.51 -12.73 -13.58
CA SER A 139 -1.06 -11.93 -12.46
C SER A 139 0.24 -11.23 -12.86
N LEU A 140 0.22 -9.90 -12.88
CA LEU A 140 1.42 -9.13 -13.21
C LEU A 140 2.33 -9.05 -11.99
N PRO A 141 3.63 -9.32 -12.13
CA PRO A 141 4.60 -9.05 -11.07
C PRO A 141 4.65 -7.56 -10.72
N ALA A 142 4.90 -7.25 -9.44
CA ALA A 142 4.97 -5.87 -8.95
C ALA A 142 6.04 -5.02 -9.67
N ASN A 143 7.12 -5.65 -10.11
CA ASN A 143 8.23 -4.99 -10.80
C ASN A 143 7.95 -4.61 -12.26
N VAL A 144 6.84 -5.02 -12.85
CA VAL A 144 6.48 -4.63 -14.21
C VAL A 144 6.25 -3.12 -14.29
N LYS A 145 7.04 -2.46 -15.12
CA LYS A 145 7.00 -1.01 -15.38
C LYS A 145 6.29 -0.67 -16.68
N THR A 146 6.39 -1.55 -17.66
CA THR A 146 5.86 -1.32 -19.00
C THR A 146 5.18 -2.56 -19.57
N ILE A 147 4.00 -2.34 -20.15
CA ILE A 147 3.26 -3.33 -20.94
C ILE A 147 3.09 -2.71 -22.33
N GLY A 148 3.49 -3.41 -23.37
CA GLY A 148 3.40 -2.92 -24.75
C GLY A 148 1.96 -2.88 -25.26
N GLU A 149 1.75 -2.17 -26.36
CA GLU A 149 0.49 -2.15 -27.11
C GLU A 149 0.03 -3.58 -27.42
N LYS A 150 -1.27 -3.90 -27.20
CA LYS A 150 -1.87 -5.22 -27.47
C LYS A 150 -1.21 -6.40 -26.74
N ALA A 151 -0.43 -6.16 -25.68
CA ALA A 151 0.41 -7.20 -25.06
C ALA A 151 -0.35 -8.47 -24.67
N PHE A 152 -1.58 -8.35 -24.17
CA PHE A 152 -2.47 -9.46 -23.80
C PHE A 152 -3.81 -9.40 -24.54
N ALA A 153 -3.85 -8.74 -25.66
CA ALA A 153 -5.09 -8.62 -26.41
C ALA A 153 -5.62 -10.00 -26.88
N GLY A 154 -6.92 -10.13 -26.97
CA GLY A 154 -7.56 -11.31 -27.57
C GLY A 154 -7.04 -11.54 -28.97
N GLY A 155 -7.05 -12.77 -29.44
CA GLY A 155 -6.56 -13.13 -30.78
C GLY A 155 -7.69 -13.47 -31.70
N GLY A 156 -7.74 -12.81 -32.88
CA GLY A 156 -8.27 -13.39 -34.08
C GLY A 156 -7.11 -13.66 -35.04
N ASP A 157 -7.20 -14.65 -35.86
CA ASP A 157 -6.21 -15.00 -36.89
C ASP A 157 -5.92 -13.74 -37.74
N GLY A 158 -4.75 -13.17 -37.61
CA GLY A 158 -4.35 -11.89 -38.17
C GLY A 158 -4.83 -11.64 -39.61
N GLY A 159 -6.02 -11.11 -39.79
CA GLY A 159 -6.52 -10.83 -41.13
C GLY A 159 -7.87 -10.16 -41.31
N GLY A 160 -8.62 -9.89 -40.28
CA GLY A 160 -9.95 -9.28 -40.42
C GLY A 160 -10.19 -8.11 -39.47
N GLY A 161 -10.09 -6.89 -39.95
CA GLY A 161 -10.51 -5.74 -39.13
C GLY A 161 -12.02 -5.73 -38.92
N TYR A 162 -12.46 -5.64 -37.67
CA TYR A 162 -13.84 -5.33 -37.37
C TYR A 162 -14.12 -3.88 -37.71
N TYR A 163 -15.03 -3.71 -38.63
CA TYR A 163 -15.64 -2.42 -38.91
C TYR A 163 -16.70 -2.18 -37.82
N THR A 164 -16.36 -1.46 -36.76
CA THR A 164 -17.38 -0.77 -36.02
C THR A 164 -17.93 0.33 -36.93
N ARG A 165 -19.07 0.03 -37.61
CA ARG A 165 -19.83 1.07 -38.24
C ARG A 165 -20.41 1.97 -37.16
N TYR A 166 -19.71 3.04 -36.85
CA TYR A 166 -20.36 4.18 -36.20
C TYR A 166 -21.33 4.74 -37.21
N TYR A 167 -22.58 4.83 -36.83
CA TYR A 167 -23.58 5.48 -37.66
C TYR A 167 -23.16 6.91 -37.89
N ASP A 168 -22.77 7.20 -39.12
CA ASP A 168 -22.65 8.54 -39.59
C ASP A 168 -24.07 9.09 -39.77
N ASN A 169 -24.55 9.88 -38.83
CA ASN A 169 -25.67 10.75 -39.05
C ASN A 169 -25.15 12.02 -39.73
N ALA A 170 -24.93 11.91 -41.02
CA ALA A 170 -24.90 12.95 -42.01
C ALA A 170 -23.84 14.05 -41.97
N HIS A 171 -22.98 14.17 -41.01
CA HIS A 171 -21.99 15.28 -40.97
C HIS A 171 -20.63 15.02 -40.36
N SER A 172 -20.19 13.80 -40.14
CA SER A 172 -18.80 13.59 -39.81
C SER A 172 -18.27 12.24 -40.27
N ASN A 173 -17.44 12.25 -41.28
CA ASN A 173 -16.60 11.13 -41.71
C ASN A 173 -15.50 10.82 -40.70
N LEU A 174 -15.84 10.48 -39.48
CA LEU A 174 -14.91 9.84 -38.56
C LEU A 174 -15.07 8.33 -38.70
N VAL A 175 -14.66 7.80 -39.85
CA VAL A 175 -14.36 6.38 -39.97
C VAL A 175 -13.13 6.11 -39.11
N TYR A 176 -13.37 5.78 -37.86
CA TYR A 176 -12.32 5.11 -37.10
C TYR A 176 -12.09 3.76 -37.77
N ASN A 177 -10.96 3.61 -38.45
CA ASN A 177 -10.53 2.32 -38.93
C ASN A 177 -10.28 1.43 -37.70
N ALA A 178 -11.26 0.63 -37.33
CA ALA A 178 -11.12 -0.41 -36.34
C ALA A 178 -10.17 -1.55 -36.77
N ALA A 179 -9.49 -1.37 -37.90
CA ALA A 179 -8.43 -2.27 -38.40
C ALA A 179 -7.30 -2.52 -37.39
N ASP A 180 -7.20 -1.67 -36.36
CA ASP A 180 -6.19 -1.81 -35.31
C ASP A 180 -6.72 -2.48 -34.02
N ALA A 181 -8.03 -2.61 -33.84
CA ALA A 181 -8.59 -3.29 -32.65
C ALA A 181 -8.47 -4.82 -32.81
N PRO A 182 -8.00 -5.55 -31.81
CA PRO A 182 -7.96 -7.00 -31.86
C PRO A 182 -9.38 -7.57 -31.94
N GLU A 183 -9.55 -8.63 -32.74
CA GLU A 183 -10.82 -9.34 -32.86
C GLU A 183 -11.22 -9.98 -31.53
N SER A 184 -12.52 -10.14 -31.35
CA SER A 184 -13.12 -10.88 -30.22
C SER A 184 -12.64 -12.33 -30.19
N GLY A 185 -12.32 -12.87 -29.02
CA GLY A 185 -11.96 -14.29 -28.88
C GLY A 185 -10.87 -14.58 -27.85
N GLY A 186 -10.42 -13.58 -27.10
CA GLY A 186 -9.49 -13.80 -26.00
C GLY A 186 -10.13 -14.63 -24.87
N LEU A 187 -9.34 -15.55 -24.31
CA LEU A 187 -9.80 -16.48 -23.27
C LEU A 187 -9.54 -15.96 -21.84
N LEU A 188 -8.87 -14.85 -21.69
CA LEU A 188 -8.54 -14.27 -20.39
C LEU A 188 -9.81 -13.97 -19.60
N GLN A 189 -9.87 -14.45 -18.35
CA GLN A 189 -11.00 -14.31 -17.44
C GLN A 189 -10.65 -13.40 -16.25
N THR A 190 -9.40 -13.46 -15.79
CA THR A 190 -8.93 -12.74 -14.60
C THR A 190 -7.63 -12.01 -14.89
N LEU A 191 -7.58 -10.75 -14.49
CA LEU A 191 -6.37 -9.93 -14.51
C LEU A 191 -6.12 -9.37 -13.10
N ILE A 192 -4.91 -9.59 -12.57
CA ILE A 192 -4.48 -9.06 -11.27
C ILE A 192 -3.30 -8.11 -11.49
N ILE A 193 -3.45 -6.87 -11.05
CA ILE A 193 -2.36 -5.88 -10.96
C ILE A 193 -2.16 -5.58 -9.48
N PRO A 194 -1.03 -5.95 -8.87
CA PRO A 194 -0.82 -5.79 -7.43
C PRO A 194 -0.74 -4.31 -7.01
N LYS A 195 -1.07 -4.03 -5.76
CA LYS A 195 -1.12 -2.67 -5.19
C LYS A 195 0.23 -1.94 -5.32
N ASP A 196 1.32 -2.66 -5.06
CA ASP A 196 2.70 -2.17 -5.14
C ASP A 196 3.29 -2.21 -6.57
N SER A 197 2.45 -2.44 -7.58
CA SER A 197 2.86 -2.45 -8.98
C SER A 197 3.57 -1.15 -9.36
N LYS A 198 4.67 -1.27 -10.11
CA LYS A 198 5.40 -0.13 -10.69
C LYS A 198 4.83 0.33 -12.03
N LEU A 199 3.74 -0.27 -12.47
CA LEU A 199 3.08 0.07 -13.72
C LEU A 199 2.35 1.41 -13.60
N THR A 200 2.72 2.39 -14.42
CA THR A 200 2.10 3.72 -14.42
C THR A 200 1.08 3.92 -15.53
N THR A 201 1.12 3.09 -16.57
CA THR A 201 0.28 3.22 -17.75
C THR A 201 -0.19 1.85 -18.23
N ILE A 202 -1.49 1.70 -18.44
CA ILE A 202 -2.06 0.57 -19.17
C ILE A 202 -2.09 0.99 -20.65
N SER A 203 -1.27 0.34 -21.47
CA SER A 203 -1.03 0.74 -22.84
C SER A 203 -2.20 0.46 -23.77
N ARG A 204 -2.14 1.10 -24.95
CA ARG A 204 -3.15 1.01 -25.99
C ARG A 204 -3.51 -0.44 -26.34
N TYR A 205 -4.81 -0.77 -26.24
CA TYR A 205 -5.37 -2.10 -26.53
C TYR A 205 -4.72 -3.25 -25.72
N ALA A 206 -4.04 -2.98 -24.61
CA ALA A 206 -3.25 -4.00 -23.88
C ALA A 206 -4.04 -5.27 -23.56
N PHE A 207 -5.31 -5.15 -23.22
CA PHE A 207 -6.21 -6.26 -22.86
C PHE A 207 -7.46 -6.34 -23.76
N ALA A 208 -7.49 -5.59 -24.85
CA ALA A 208 -8.67 -5.53 -25.71
C ALA A 208 -9.07 -6.90 -26.31
N GLY A 209 -10.36 -7.10 -26.55
CA GLY A 209 -10.88 -8.31 -27.20
C GLY A 209 -10.95 -9.55 -26.31
N ASN A 210 -10.74 -9.43 -24.99
CA ASN A 210 -10.90 -10.52 -24.04
C ASN A 210 -12.37 -10.61 -23.57
N ASN A 211 -13.22 -11.24 -24.37
CA ASN A 211 -14.67 -11.32 -24.15
C ASN A 211 -15.06 -12.13 -22.90
N ASN A 212 -14.12 -12.76 -22.24
CA ASN A 212 -14.33 -13.51 -21.01
C ASN A 212 -13.74 -12.80 -19.78
N LEU A 213 -13.06 -11.67 -19.96
CA LEU A 213 -12.43 -10.93 -18.87
C LEU A 213 -13.49 -10.22 -18.03
N ARG A 214 -13.81 -10.79 -16.86
CA ARG A 214 -14.80 -10.28 -15.90
C ARG A 214 -14.16 -9.61 -14.72
N ASP A 215 -13.08 -10.21 -14.20
CA ASP A 215 -12.42 -9.77 -12.98
C ASP A 215 -11.15 -8.99 -13.33
N VAL A 216 -11.16 -7.72 -13.02
CA VAL A 216 -9.99 -6.85 -13.13
C VAL A 216 -9.76 -6.18 -11.80
N SER A 217 -8.71 -6.60 -11.12
CA SER A 217 -8.22 -5.94 -9.89
C SER A 217 -7.13 -4.96 -10.27
N ILE A 218 -7.51 -3.70 -10.45
CA ILE A 218 -6.58 -2.59 -10.73
C ILE A 218 -6.29 -1.90 -9.39
N LEU A 219 -5.50 -2.54 -8.55
CA LEU A 219 -5.16 -2.07 -7.21
C LEU A 219 -3.95 -1.14 -7.19
N GLY A 220 -3.17 -1.10 -8.28
CA GLY A 220 -1.91 -0.36 -8.32
C GLY A 220 -2.08 1.15 -8.15
N ASP A 221 -1.61 1.69 -7.04
CA ASP A 221 -1.60 3.14 -6.78
C ASP A 221 -0.72 3.92 -7.78
N SER A 222 0.16 3.23 -8.48
CA SER A 222 1.06 3.82 -9.47
C SER A 222 0.39 4.15 -10.80
N ILE A 223 -0.80 3.58 -11.12
CA ILE A 223 -1.44 3.79 -12.41
C ILE A 223 -1.97 5.21 -12.50
N ARG A 224 -1.52 5.94 -13.53
CA ARG A 224 -1.89 7.33 -13.81
C ARG A 224 -2.63 7.48 -15.13
N LYS A 225 -2.47 6.51 -16.05
CA LYS A 225 -3.06 6.57 -17.39
C LYS A 225 -3.59 5.22 -17.85
N ILE A 226 -4.79 5.23 -18.47
CA ILE A 226 -5.34 4.11 -19.24
C ILE A 226 -5.49 4.60 -20.68
N GLU A 227 -4.73 4.00 -21.59
CA GLU A 227 -4.67 4.44 -22.98
C GLU A 227 -5.81 3.89 -23.84
N THR A 228 -5.87 4.38 -25.08
CA THR A 228 -6.92 4.10 -26.04
C THR A 228 -7.24 2.61 -26.14
N GLY A 229 -8.52 2.27 -25.93
CA GLY A 229 -9.04 0.92 -26.11
C GLY A 229 -8.46 -0.15 -25.22
N ALA A 230 -7.80 0.21 -24.10
CA ALA A 230 -7.07 -0.72 -23.25
C ALA A 230 -7.90 -1.96 -22.83
N PHE A 231 -9.19 -1.80 -22.56
CA PHE A 231 -10.16 -2.85 -22.21
C PHE A 231 -11.33 -2.95 -23.20
N ASN A 232 -11.14 -2.47 -24.42
CA ASN A 232 -12.17 -2.52 -25.45
C ASN A 232 -12.63 -3.96 -25.69
N HIS A 233 -13.96 -4.20 -25.78
CA HIS A 233 -14.55 -5.54 -25.95
C HIS A 233 -14.21 -6.55 -24.82
N CYS A 234 -14.04 -6.08 -23.58
CA CYS A 234 -14.01 -6.97 -22.40
C CYS A 234 -15.41 -7.19 -21.82
N LEU A 235 -15.59 -8.26 -21.02
CA LEU A 235 -16.89 -8.58 -20.40
C LEU A 235 -16.90 -8.22 -18.90
N LEU A 236 -16.33 -7.08 -18.54
CA LEU A 236 -16.24 -6.60 -17.16
C LEU A 236 -17.64 -6.52 -16.53
N ASP A 237 -17.78 -6.95 -15.28
CA ASP A 237 -19.03 -6.78 -14.53
C ASP A 237 -19.08 -5.44 -13.79
N THR A 238 -17.98 -5.06 -13.12
CA THR A 238 -17.81 -3.76 -12.45
C THR A 238 -16.38 -3.29 -12.60
N ILE A 239 -16.16 -1.98 -12.54
CA ILE A 239 -14.81 -1.43 -12.48
C ILE A 239 -14.72 -0.22 -11.56
N ILE A 240 -13.75 -0.25 -10.65
CA ILE A 240 -13.33 0.89 -9.84
C ILE A 240 -11.99 1.33 -10.40
N LEU A 241 -11.94 2.54 -10.97
CA LEU A 241 -10.72 3.05 -11.58
C LEU A 241 -9.69 3.43 -10.51
N PRO A 242 -8.37 3.29 -10.80
CA PRO A 242 -7.30 3.57 -9.86
C PRO A 242 -7.42 4.96 -9.20
N PRO A 243 -7.17 5.10 -7.89
CA PRO A 243 -7.45 6.34 -7.15
C PRO A 243 -6.64 7.55 -7.62
N HIS A 244 -5.50 7.31 -8.24
CA HIS A 244 -4.60 8.34 -8.75
C HIS A 244 -4.62 8.45 -10.28
N LEU A 245 -5.59 7.86 -10.95
CA LEU A 245 -5.75 7.94 -12.40
C LEU A 245 -6.04 9.39 -12.80
N THR A 246 -5.19 9.96 -13.65
CA THR A 246 -5.31 11.34 -14.15
C THR A 246 -5.70 11.43 -15.62
N ALA A 247 -5.56 10.34 -16.36
CA ALA A 247 -5.90 10.30 -17.79
C ALA A 247 -6.57 8.98 -18.17
N LEU A 248 -7.71 9.11 -18.82
CA LEU A 248 -8.43 8.05 -19.49
C LEU A 248 -8.50 8.42 -20.97
N ASP A 249 -8.11 7.53 -21.88
CA ASP A 249 -8.16 7.83 -23.32
C ASP A 249 -9.44 7.27 -23.97
N THR A 250 -9.65 7.64 -25.22
CA THR A 250 -10.81 7.23 -26.03
C THR A 250 -10.96 5.70 -26.10
N LEU A 251 -12.20 5.20 -26.17
CA LEU A 251 -12.54 3.78 -26.30
C LEU A 251 -12.03 2.88 -25.17
N ALA A 252 -11.51 3.42 -24.08
CA ALA A 252 -10.82 2.63 -23.03
C ALA A 252 -11.65 1.43 -22.55
N PHE A 253 -12.96 1.59 -22.40
CA PHE A 253 -13.93 0.56 -21.99
C PHE A 253 -15.07 0.39 -23.01
N ALA A 254 -14.86 0.78 -24.24
CA ALA A 254 -15.90 0.65 -25.27
C ALA A 254 -16.30 -0.82 -25.46
N TYR A 255 -17.59 -1.06 -25.72
CA TYR A 255 -18.14 -2.41 -25.94
C TYR A 255 -17.97 -3.38 -24.74
N CYS A 256 -17.76 -2.87 -23.54
CA CYS A 256 -17.81 -3.69 -22.33
C CYS A 256 -19.27 -3.99 -21.98
N THR A 257 -19.90 -4.88 -22.74
CA THR A 257 -21.35 -5.15 -22.67
C THR A 257 -21.81 -5.78 -21.35
N GLY A 258 -20.89 -6.34 -20.55
CA GLY A 258 -21.17 -6.86 -19.20
C GLY A 258 -21.18 -5.79 -18.11
N LEU A 259 -20.54 -4.64 -18.36
CA LEU A 259 -20.27 -3.62 -17.36
C LEU A 259 -21.56 -3.01 -16.82
N LYS A 260 -21.77 -3.11 -15.51
CA LYS A 260 -22.95 -2.59 -14.79
C LYS A 260 -22.67 -1.31 -14.04
N PHE A 261 -21.45 -1.19 -13.51
CA PHE A 261 -21.05 -0.09 -12.65
C PHE A 261 -19.63 0.38 -12.97
N VAL A 262 -19.42 1.69 -12.98
CA VAL A 262 -18.11 2.32 -13.04
C VAL A 262 -18.00 3.41 -11.99
N ALA A 263 -16.92 3.34 -11.16
CA ALA A 263 -16.53 4.43 -10.27
C ALA A 263 -15.27 5.11 -10.79
N MET A 264 -15.33 6.44 -10.92
CA MET A 264 -14.24 7.26 -11.41
C MET A 264 -13.61 8.06 -10.26
N PRO A 265 -12.26 8.11 -10.12
CA PRO A 265 -11.60 8.85 -9.06
C PRO A 265 -11.69 10.38 -9.28
N ASN A 266 -11.63 11.14 -8.19
CA ASN A 266 -11.68 12.61 -8.25
C ASN A 266 -10.47 13.28 -8.93
N THR A 267 -9.46 12.51 -9.29
CA THR A 267 -8.32 12.97 -10.09
C THR A 267 -8.63 13.08 -11.58
N LEU A 268 -9.70 12.43 -12.06
CA LEU A 268 -10.18 12.60 -13.43
C LEU A 268 -11.03 13.86 -13.55
N THR A 269 -10.73 14.66 -14.55
CA THR A 269 -11.48 15.89 -14.88
C THR A 269 -12.26 15.77 -16.18
N GLU A 270 -12.03 14.72 -16.96
CA GLU A 270 -12.68 14.49 -18.24
C GLU A 270 -13.06 13.03 -18.42
N VAL A 271 -14.23 12.77 -19.00
CA VAL A 271 -14.57 11.48 -19.60
C VAL A 271 -14.36 11.64 -21.11
N PRO A 272 -13.41 10.91 -21.70
CA PRO A 272 -13.07 11.10 -23.10
C PRO A 272 -14.14 10.55 -24.06
N SER A 273 -14.05 10.94 -25.34
CA SER A 273 -14.97 10.49 -26.38
C SER A 273 -14.99 8.98 -26.49
N ASN A 274 -16.18 8.40 -26.62
CA ASN A 274 -16.41 6.96 -26.80
C ASN A 274 -15.88 6.06 -25.65
N ALA A 275 -15.53 6.61 -24.47
CA ALA A 275 -14.88 5.83 -23.42
C ALA A 275 -15.68 4.61 -22.99
N PHE A 276 -17.01 4.72 -22.90
CA PHE A 276 -17.96 3.68 -22.47
C PHE A 276 -19.05 3.42 -23.51
N ILE A 277 -18.81 3.75 -24.78
CA ILE A 277 -19.80 3.51 -25.82
C ILE A 277 -20.17 2.02 -25.90
N MET A 278 -21.46 1.71 -26.11
CA MET A 278 -21.98 0.33 -26.20
C MET A 278 -21.79 -0.53 -24.94
N CYS A 279 -21.64 0.09 -23.77
CA CYS A 279 -21.72 -0.62 -22.49
C CYS A 279 -23.20 -0.87 -22.13
N THR A 280 -23.82 -1.81 -22.84
CA THR A 280 -25.29 -1.95 -22.87
C THR A 280 -25.92 -2.32 -21.51
N ASN A 281 -25.18 -2.93 -20.59
CA ASN A 281 -25.64 -3.27 -19.23
C ASN A 281 -25.29 -2.20 -18.20
N LEU A 282 -24.62 -1.11 -18.58
CA LEU A 282 -24.22 -0.06 -17.64
C LEU A 282 -25.48 0.65 -17.10
N ASP A 283 -25.73 0.51 -15.81
CA ASP A 283 -26.89 1.09 -15.15
C ASP A 283 -26.54 2.24 -14.19
N ASN A 284 -25.28 2.27 -13.71
CA ASN A 284 -24.81 3.29 -12.78
C ASN A 284 -23.39 3.76 -13.10
N VAL A 285 -23.19 5.07 -13.06
CA VAL A 285 -21.91 5.75 -13.28
C VAL A 285 -21.68 6.74 -12.15
N GLN A 286 -20.60 6.52 -11.39
CA GLN A 286 -20.17 7.48 -10.40
C GLN A 286 -19.15 8.44 -11.01
N PHE A 287 -19.60 9.66 -11.30
CA PHE A 287 -18.74 10.72 -11.82
C PHE A 287 -17.86 11.35 -10.73
N PRO A 288 -16.64 11.79 -11.10
CA PRO A 288 -15.81 12.55 -10.18
C PRO A 288 -16.40 13.95 -9.93
N LYS A 289 -16.35 14.43 -8.70
CA LYS A 289 -16.86 15.79 -8.35
C LYS A 289 -16.11 16.92 -9.11
N LYS A 290 -14.87 16.66 -9.53
CA LYS A 290 -14.04 17.62 -10.30
C LYS A 290 -14.20 17.45 -11.81
N LEU A 291 -15.19 16.68 -12.26
CA LEU A 291 -15.47 16.53 -13.68
C LEU A 291 -15.81 17.87 -14.32
N THR A 292 -15.14 18.20 -15.41
CA THR A 292 -15.36 19.42 -16.19
C THR A 292 -15.88 19.15 -17.59
N LYS A 293 -15.64 17.91 -18.10
CA LYS A 293 -15.97 17.56 -19.48
C LYS A 293 -16.47 16.12 -19.64
N ILE A 294 -17.54 15.96 -20.45
CA ILE A 294 -18.03 14.66 -20.94
C ILE A 294 -17.92 14.69 -22.47
N GLY A 295 -17.12 13.78 -23.02
CA GLY A 295 -16.78 13.77 -24.45
C GLY A 295 -17.85 13.20 -25.36
N HIS A 296 -17.61 13.33 -26.64
CA HIS A 296 -18.50 12.89 -27.73
C HIS A 296 -18.76 11.38 -27.67
N HIS A 297 -20.05 10.98 -27.68
CA HIS A 297 -20.47 9.57 -27.54
C HIS A 297 -19.93 8.85 -26.29
N ALA A 298 -19.56 9.55 -25.23
CA ALA A 298 -18.89 8.95 -24.09
C ALA A 298 -19.65 7.76 -23.49
N PHE A 299 -20.98 7.82 -23.46
CA PHE A 299 -21.91 6.78 -22.99
C PHE A 299 -22.98 6.40 -24.03
N ALA A 300 -22.75 6.69 -25.33
CA ALA A 300 -23.74 6.35 -26.33
C ALA A 300 -24.03 4.84 -26.33
N ASP A 301 -25.30 4.49 -26.57
CA ASP A 301 -25.80 3.11 -26.61
C ASP A 301 -25.65 2.35 -25.26
N CYS A 302 -25.48 3.05 -24.14
CA CYS A 302 -25.63 2.46 -22.80
C CYS A 302 -27.12 2.28 -22.47
N THR A 303 -27.75 1.30 -23.09
CA THR A 303 -29.20 1.13 -23.12
C THR A 303 -29.82 0.84 -21.74
N ASN A 304 -29.03 0.43 -20.74
CA ASN A 304 -29.49 0.18 -19.38
C ASN A 304 -29.32 1.38 -18.45
N LEU A 305 -28.61 2.44 -18.89
CA LEU A 305 -28.39 3.64 -18.08
C LEU A 305 -29.70 4.42 -17.91
N ARG A 306 -30.20 4.45 -16.67
CA ARG A 306 -31.50 5.04 -16.31
C ARG A 306 -31.38 6.40 -15.65
N ASN A 307 -30.30 6.62 -14.90
CA ASN A 307 -30.07 7.84 -14.15
C ASN A 307 -28.73 8.43 -14.55
N VAL A 308 -28.68 9.75 -14.67
CA VAL A 308 -27.47 10.50 -15.02
C VAL A 308 -27.34 11.68 -14.07
N ASP A 309 -26.26 11.70 -13.28
CA ASP A 309 -25.94 12.79 -12.37
C ASP A 309 -24.85 13.68 -13.00
N ILE A 310 -25.15 14.95 -13.27
CA ILE A 310 -24.22 15.88 -13.89
C ILE A 310 -23.60 16.77 -12.81
N PRO A 311 -22.32 16.59 -12.45
CA PRO A 311 -21.65 17.35 -11.41
C PRO A 311 -21.62 18.86 -11.70
N GLY A 312 -21.67 19.66 -10.64
CA GLY A 312 -21.79 21.12 -10.74
C GLY A 312 -20.59 21.87 -11.35
N LEU A 313 -19.44 21.20 -11.52
CA LEU A 313 -18.24 21.77 -12.17
C LEU A 313 -18.14 21.45 -13.67
N VAL A 314 -19.06 20.66 -14.21
CA VAL A 314 -19.08 20.35 -15.64
C VAL A 314 -19.35 21.63 -16.44
N THR A 315 -18.50 21.90 -17.42
CA THR A 315 -18.59 23.08 -18.31
C THR A 315 -18.71 22.69 -19.77
N ASN A 316 -18.60 21.41 -20.09
CA ASN A 316 -18.74 20.91 -21.46
C ASN A 316 -19.31 19.50 -21.48
N ILE A 317 -20.40 19.29 -22.22
CA ILE A 317 -20.96 17.99 -22.58
C ILE A 317 -21.09 18.00 -24.11
N GLU A 318 -20.31 17.14 -24.77
CA GLU A 318 -20.23 17.11 -26.23
C GLU A 318 -21.41 16.37 -26.85
N ASP A 319 -21.52 16.47 -28.20
CA ASP A 319 -22.59 15.85 -28.99
C ASP A 319 -22.71 14.36 -28.72
N TYR A 320 -23.95 13.88 -28.64
CA TYR A 320 -24.27 12.45 -28.49
C TYR A 320 -23.75 11.76 -27.22
N ALA A 321 -23.34 12.50 -26.20
CA ALA A 321 -22.69 11.93 -25.01
C ALA A 321 -23.49 10.78 -24.38
N PHE A 322 -24.82 10.89 -24.30
CA PHE A 322 -25.76 9.88 -23.77
C PHE A 322 -26.78 9.44 -24.81
N LYS A 323 -26.39 9.46 -26.08
CA LYS A 323 -27.27 9.06 -27.18
C LYS A 323 -27.73 7.61 -27.00
N ASP A 324 -29.00 7.35 -27.29
CA ASP A 324 -29.64 6.03 -27.23
C ASP A 324 -29.62 5.35 -25.87
N CYS A 325 -29.24 6.09 -24.79
CA CYS A 325 -29.51 5.70 -23.41
C CYS A 325 -31.02 5.81 -23.11
N GLN A 326 -31.54 4.87 -22.31
CA GLN A 326 -32.96 4.90 -21.89
C GLN A 326 -33.10 5.64 -20.56
N VAL A 327 -32.57 6.85 -20.49
CA VAL A 327 -32.55 7.67 -19.30
C VAL A 327 -33.99 7.98 -18.84
N LYS A 328 -34.22 7.85 -17.54
CA LYS A 328 -35.49 8.19 -16.86
C LYS A 328 -35.36 9.46 -16.00
N SER A 329 -34.16 9.73 -15.49
CA SER A 329 -33.88 10.87 -14.65
C SER A 329 -32.53 11.48 -14.97
N VAL A 330 -32.47 12.80 -15.09
CA VAL A 330 -31.22 13.56 -15.18
C VAL A 330 -31.19 14.54 -14.02
N TYR A 331 -30.21 14.40 -13.16
CA TYR A 331 -29.97 15.32 -12.05
C TYR A 331 -28.85 16.27 -12.46
N SER A 332 -29.16 17.51 -12.72
CA SER A 332 -28.16 18.51 -13.11
C SER A 332 -27.86 19.44 -11.95
N TYR A 333 -26.66 19.39 -11.42
CA TYR A 333 -26.21 20.29 -10.34
C TYR A 333 -25.61 21.61 -10.85
N LEU A 334 -25.91 21.99 -12.10
CA LEU A 334 -25.43 23.22 -12.71
C LEU A 334 -26.32 24.39 -12.31
N PHE A 335 -25.83 25.31 -11.50
CA PHE A 335 -26.55 26.56 -11.15
C PHE A 335 -26.60 27.54 -12.32
N ASP A 336 -25.64 27.48 -13.22
CA ASP A 336 -25.57 28.26 -14.44
C ASP A 336 -25.35 27.31 -15.64
N PRO A 337 -26.43 26.72 -16.19
CA PRO A 337 -26.31 25.74 -17.25
C PRO A 337 -25.76 26.39 -18.53
N PHE A 338 -24.84 25.72 -19.17
CA PHE A 338 -24.31 26.02 -20.50
C PHE A 338 -25.04 25.20 -21.55
N THR A 339 -24.97 25.60 -22.83
CA THR A 339 -25.53 24.84 -23.95
C THR A 339 -24.73 23.55 -24.13
N ILE A 340 -25.38 22.41 -23.94
CA ILE A 340 -24.80 21.08 -24.18
C ILE A 340 -24.78 20.76 -25.68
N GLY A 341 -24.00 19.77 -26.05
CA GLY A 341 -23.88 19.30 -27.43
C GLY A 341 -25.21 18.86 -28.07
N GLN A 342 -25.24 18.77 -29.37
CA GLN A 342 -26.44 18.33 -30.10
C GLN A 342 -26.72 16.85 -29.84
N ASN A 343 -27.98 16.50 -29.69
CA ASN A 343 -28.41 15.12 -29.47
C ASN A 343 -27.67 14.43 -28.30
N THR A 344 -27.24 15.21 -27.32
CA THR A 344 -26.61 14.70 -26.09
C THR A 344 -27.44 13.61 -25.46
N PHE A 345 -28.76 13.82 -25.38
CA PHE A 345 -29.75 12.83 -24.95
C PHE A 345 -30.60 12.40 -26.15
N SER A 346 -31.11 11.16 -26.10
CA SER A 346 -31.98 10.65 -27.13
C SER A 346 -33.34 11.37 -27.17
N PRO A 347 -34.04 11.43 -28.29
CA PRO A 347 -35.42 11.94 -28.35
C PRO A 347 -36.36 11.24 -27.36
N TYR A 348 -36.09 9.94 -27.06
CA TYR A 348 -36.83 9.19 -26.04
C TYR A 348 -36.60 9.78 -24.64
N ALA A 349 -35.36 10.06 -24.28
CA ALA A 349 -35.02 10.66 -22.99
C ALA A 349 -35.61 12.05 -22.88
N ASN A 350 -35.49 12.89 -23.92
CA ASN A 350 -36.07 14.23 -23.93
C ASN A 350 -37.60 14.23 -23.71
N ALA A 351 -38.30 13.21 -24.23
CA ALA A 351 -39.75 13.10 -24.10
C ALA A 351 -40.20 12.42 -22.79
N ASN A 352 -39.39 11.55 -22.18
CA ASN A 352 -39.86 10.70 -21.08
C ASN A 352 -39.09 10.88 -19.77
N ALA A 353 -37.87 11.40 -19.80
CA ALA A 353 -37.07 11.58 -18.59
C ALA A 353 -37.47 12.88 -17.86
N ILE A 354 -37.30 12.84 -16.54
CA ILE A 354 -37.44 14.04 -15.70
C ILE A 354 -36.06 14.68 -15.56
N LEU A 355 -35.94 15.93 -15.98
CA LEU A 355 -34.77 16.75 -15.70
C LEU A 355 -34.97 17.46 -14.34
N TYR A 356 -34.16 17.10 -13.35
CA TYR A 356 -34.09 17.77 -12.07
C TYR A 356 -33.05 18.89 -12.12
N VAL A 357 -33.45 20.10 -11.76
CA VAL A 357 -32.61 21.29 -11.79
C VAL A 357 -32.51 21.92 -10.39
N PRO A 358 -31.42 22.62 -10.04
CA PRO A 358 -31.26 23.25 -8.73
C PRO A 358 -32.44 24.18 -8.39
N ASN A 359 -32.90 24.12 -7.14
CA ASN A 359 -33.98 24.96 -6.65
C ASN A 359 -33.45 26.34 -6.22
N VAL A 360 -32.94 27.09 -7.18
CA VAL A 360 -32.49 28.47 -7.00
C VAL A 360 -33.33 29.36 -7.90
N GLU A 361 -33.67 30.54 -7.38
CA GLU A 361 -34.45 31.53 -8.14
C GLU A 361 -33.74 31.80 -9.48
N ASP A 362 -34.51 31.80 -10.57
CA ASP A 362 -34.04 31.95 -11.97
C ASP A 362 -33.28 30.78 -12.61
N THR A 363 -32.80 29.75 -11.88
CA THR A 363 -32.06 28.66 -12.49
C THR A 363 -32.93 27.85 -13.45
N GLU A 364 -34.16 27.51 -13.09
CA GLU A 364 -35.09 26.78 -13.96
C GLU A 364 -35.32 27.51 -15.29
N MET A 365 -35.41 28.86 -15.25
CA MET A 365 -35.59 29.66 -16.46
C MET A 365 -34.39 29.59 -17.39
N LYS A 366 -33.17 29.52 -16.87
CA LYS A 366 -31.95 29.31 -17.68
C LYS A 366 -31.99 27.99 -18.47
N TYR A 367 -32.42 26.88 -17.82
CA TYR A 367 -32.65 25.61 -18.50
C TYR A 367 -33.75 25.65 -19.55
N LEU A 368 -34.80 26.45 -19.28
CA LEU A 368 -35.93 26.61 -20.21
C LEU A 368 -35.53 27.38 -21.46
N TYR A 369 -34.66 28.38 -21.34
CA TYR A 369 -34.21 29.21 -22.45
C TYR A 369 -33.05 28.61 -23.24
N ASP A 370 -32.38 27.58 -22.76
CA ASP A 370 -31.31 26.89 -23.46
C ASP A 370 -31.89 25.97 -24.56
N THR A 371 -31.31 25.96 -25.74
CA THR A 371 -31.83 25.26 -26.91
C THR A 371 -31.77 23.72 -26.77
N GLN A 372 -30.90 23.19 -25.97
CA GLN A 372 -30.74 21.74 -25.80
C GLN A 372 -31.44 21.25 -24.51
N TRP A 373 -31.26 21.95 -23.39
CA TRP A 373 -31.90 21.60 -22.15
C TRP A 373 -33.44 21.76 -22.20
N SER A 374 -33.96 22.73 -22.99
CA SER A 374 -35.38 22.94 -23.18
C SER A 374 -36.09 21.77 -23.88
N GLN A 375 -35.37 20.85 -24.50
CA GLN A 375 -35.93 19.65 -25.12
C GLN A 375 -36.52 18.67 -24.11
N PHE A 376 -36.08 18.72 -22.85
CA PHE A 376 -36.72 17.94 -21.79
C PHE A 376 -38.11 18.52 -21.51
N ILE A 377 -39.18 17.78 -21.82
CA ILE A 377 -40.53 18.24 -21.59
C ILE A 377 -40.96 18.11 -20.13
N HIS A 378 -40.35 17.22 -19.37
CA HIS A 378 -40.59 17.06 -17.95
C HIS A 378 -39.42 17.65 -17.18
N ARG A 379 -39.65 18.77 -16.47
CA ARG A 379 -38.68 19.40 -15.60
C ARG A 379 -39.25 19.52 -14.20
N LYS A 380 -38.40 19.33 -13.23
CA LYS A 380 -38.73 19.59 -11.81
C LYS A 380 -37.56 20.34 -11.19
N ARG A 381 -37.90 21.29 -10.32
CA ARG A 381 -36.89 21.76 -9.38
C ARG A 381 -36.55 20.61 -8.46
N MET A 382 -35.29 20.47 -8.14
CA MET A 382 -34.89 19.69 -6.97
C MET A 382 -35.61 20.37 -5.83
N ASP A 383 -36.60 19.72 -5.22
CA ASP A 383 -37.37 20.33 -4.11
C ASP A 383 -36.37 20.83 -3.06
N LYS A 384 -36.71 21.84 -2.26
CA LYS A 384 -35.99 22.16 -1.01
C LYS A 384 -35.89 20.93 -0.11
N ASP A 385 -36.79 20.00 -0.32
CA ASP A 385 -36.88 18.67 0.29
C ASP A 385 -36.17 17.59 -0.51
N PHE A 386 -35.59 17.89 -1.68
CA PHE A 386 -34.76 16.99 -2.46
C PHE A 386 -33.38 16.96 -1.84
N VAL A 387 -33.31 16.21 -0.80
CA VAL A 387 -32.11 15.94 -0.09
C VAL A 387 -31.63 14.63 -0.59
N TYR A 388 -30.58 14.72 -1.39
CA TYR A 388 -29.63 13.67 -1.60
C TYR A 388 -30.23 12.25 -1.60
N ASP A 389 -30.62 11.74 -2.78
CA ASP A 389 -30.59 10.30 -2.97
C ASP A 389 -29.17 9.86 -2.62
N ASP A 390 -29.00 8.97 -1.68
CA ASP A 390 -27.77 8.41 -1.14
C ASP A 390 -26.47 9.20 -1.39
N PHE A 391 -25.81 9.60 -0.32
CA PHE A 391 -24.50 10.26 -0.39
C PHE A 391 -23.42 9.23 -0.78
N TYR A 392 -22.82 9.40 -1.93
CA TYR A 392 -21.64 8.64 -2.32
C TYR A 392 -20.40 9.51 -2.17
N GLY A 393 -19.71 9.43 -1.02
CA GLY A 393 -18.53 10.24 -0.73
C GLY A 393 -17.25 9.59 -1.17
N THR A 394 -16.53 10.21 -2.14
CA THR A 394 -15.12 9.95 -2.42
C THR A 394 -14.23 11.08 -1.88
N GLY A 395 -14.80 12.09 -1.23
CA GLY A 395 -14.18 13.21 -0.54
C GLY A 395 -15.07 13.67 0.59
N ASP A 396 -14.75 14.81 1.22
CA ASP A 396 -15.50 15.33 2.36
C ASP A 396 -16.84 15.92 1.94
N ILE A 397 -17.88 15.50 2.64
CA ILE A 397 -19.23 16.06 2.57
C ILE A 397 -19.51 16.80 3.87
N THR A 398 -19.96 18.04 3.80
CA THR A 398 -20.38 18.80 5.00
C THR A 398 -21.85 19.08 4.89
N ILE A 399 -22.63 18.63 5.86
CA ILE A 399 -24.03 19.01 6.06
C ILE A 399 -24.03 20.21 7.00
N ARG A 400 -24.47 21.34 6.47
CA ARG A 400 -24.58 22.59 7.22
C ARG A 400 -25.99 22.78 7.69
N CYS A 401 -26.11 23.56 8.67
CA CYS A 401 -27.28 23.99 9.36
C CYS A 401 -28.27 24.84 8.58
N GLU A 402 -27.77 25.62 7.64
CA GLU A 402 -28.60 26.42 6.76
C GLU A 402 -29.38 25.57 5.76
N ASP A 403 -28.93 24.33 5.57
CA ASP A 403 -29.62 23.32 4.81
C ASP A 403 -30.82 22.84 5.63
N ASP A 404 -32.03 22.84 5.04
CA ASP A 404 -33.23 22.28 5.68
C ASP A 404 -32.93 20.84 6.17
N PRO A 405 -33.53 20.40 7.30
CA PRO A 405 -33.31 19.07 7.82
C PRO A 405 -33.48 18.00 6.74
N LEU A 406 -32.54 17.05 6.65
CA LEU A 406 -32.57 15.97 5.68
C LEU A 406 -33.92 15.25 5.78
N LYS A 407 -34.77 15.38 4.75
CA LYS A 407 -36.04 14.68 4.67
C LYS A 407 -35.88 13.42 3.85
N GLY A 408 -36.46 12.32 4.29
CA GLY A 408 -36.49 11.06 3.58
C GLY A 408 -35.39 10.06 3.97
N ASN A 409 -34.60 10.34 5.01
CA ASN A 409 -33.55 9.46 5.51
C ASN A 409 -32.62 8.90 4.39
N PRO A 410 -31.87 9.76 3.66
CA PRO A 410 -30.94 9.27 2.65
C PRO A 410 -29.86 8.40 3.28
N ASN A 411 -29.33 7.44 2.53
CA ASN A 411 -28.16 6.68 2.96
C ASN A 411 -26.87 7.44 2.63
N ALA A 412 -25.85 7.26 3.45
CA ALA A 412 -24.51 7.78 3.19
C ALA A 412 -23.53 6.62 2.99
N MET A 413 -22.91 6.52 1.84
CA MET A 413 -21.82 5.58 1.58
C MET A 413 -20.51 6.35 1.47
N LEU A 414 -19.63 6.15 2.44
CA LEU A 414 -18.33 6.79 2.51
C LEU A 414 -17.26 5.78 2.07
N TYR A 415 -16.61 6.05 0.94
CA TYR A 415 -15.48 5.25 0.47
C TYR A 415 -14.24 5.49 1.35
N PRO A 416 -13.21 4.60 1.28
CA PRO A 416 -11.98 4.82 2.01
C PRO A 416 -11.41 6.22 1.82
N GLY A 417 -11.15 6.93 2.93
CA GLY A 417 -10.67 8.31 2.94
C GLY A 417 -11.73 9.41 2.77
N ALA A 418 -12.99 9.06 2.53
CA ALA A 418 -14.09 10.04 2.48
C ALA A 418 -14.53 10.47 3.89
N GLY A 419 -15.06 11.68 4.04
CA GLY A 419 -15.58 12.21 5.29
C GLY A 419 -17.00 12.72 5.19
N LEU A 420 -17.79 12.52 6.26
CA LEU A 420 -19.07 13.17 6.47
C LEU A 420 -18.96 14.03 7.73
N THR A 421 -19.14 15.34 7.57
CA THR A 421 -19.24 16.29 8.70
C THR A 421 -20.65 16.80 8.82
N VAL A 422 -21.23 16.71 10.02
CA VAL A 422 -22.51 17.31 10.36
C VAL A 422 -22.24 18.41 11.37
N GLU A 423 -22.42 19.67 10.97
CA GLU A 423 -22.15 20.83 11.84
C GLU A 423 -23.12 20.87 13.04
N GLU A 424 -22.61 21.20 14.23
CA GLU A 424 -23.41 21.33 15.44
C GLU A 424 -24.28 22.59 15.44
N GLY A 425 -25.43 22.48 16.03
CA GLY A 425 -26.18 23.63 16.57
C GLY A 425 -27.30 24.24 15.72
N VAL A 426 -27.81 23.55 14.68
CA VAL A 426 -28.77 24.23 13.78
C VAL A 426 -30.03 23.45 13.41
N CYS A 427 -29.95 22.14 13.40
CA CYS A 427 -31.16 21.31 13.24
C CYS A 427 -31.36 20.51 14.52
N ASP A 428 -32.57 20.55 15.05
CA ASP A 428 -32.90 19.75 16.25
C ASP A 428 -32.65 18.25 16.01
N THR A 429 -32.75 17.80 14.76
CA THR A 429 -32.39 16.42 14.39
C THR A 429 -32.21 16.29 12.87
N THR A 430 -31.02 15.82 12.45
CA THR A 430 -30.77 15.41 11.07
C THR A 430 -30.85 13.90 10.97
N GLY A 431 -31.74 13.38 10.12
CA GLY A 431 -31.92 11.95 9.89
C GLY A 431 -31.13 11.47 8.67
N ILE A 432 -30.33 10.42 8.87
CA ILE A 432 -29.69 9.64 7.79
C ILE A 432 -30.17 8.19 7.97
N GLY A 433 -30.53 7.52 6.88
CA GLY A 433 -30.93 6.12 6.93
C GLY A 433 -29.76 5.24 7.37
N ASN A 434 -28.94 4.80 6.44
CA ASN A 434 -27.74 4.04 6.75
C ASN A 434 -26.48 4.86 6.44
N ILE A 435 -25.52 4.84 7.36
CA ILE A 435 -24.15 5.29 7.06
C ILE A 435 -23.31 4.04 6.83
N VAL A 436 -22.81 3.86 5.62
CA VAL A 436 -21.87 2.79 5.26
C VAL A 436 -20.48 3.40 5.16
N ILE A 437 -19.56 2.94 5.99
CA ILE A 437 -18.17 3.41 6.03
C ILE A 437 -17.29 2.34 5.41
N GLY A 438 -16.59 2.69 4.33
CA GLY A 438 -15.59 1.84 3.71
C GLY A 438 -14.21 2.00 4.34
N SER A 439 -13.43 0.91 4.34
CA SER A 439 -12.02 0.91 4.67
C SER A 439 -11.29 0.00 3.69
N ASP A 440 -10.10 0.41 3.24
CA ASP A 440 -9.21 -0.45 2.48
C ASP A 440 -8.38 -1.41 3.35
N GLY A 441 -8.62 -1.36 4.67
CA GLY A 441 -8.02 -2.23 5.66
C GLY A 441 -6.62 -1.84 6.12
N ASP A 442 -5.92 -1.02 5.35
CA ASP A 442 -4.51 -0.69 5.60
C ASP A 442 -4.24 0.81 5.80
N GLU A 443 -4.80 1.71 4.99
CA GLU A 443 -4.35 3.11 4.96
C GLU A 443 -5.46 4.16 5.06
N ALA A 444 -6.67 3.85 4.62
CA ALA A 444 -7.74 4.84 4.55
C ALA A 444 -9.07 4.32 5.10
N TRP A 445 -9.66 5.11 5.98
CA TRP A 445 -10.96 4.88 6.57
C TRP A 445 -11.91 6.02 6.20
N GLY A 446 -13.15 5.71 5.94
CA GLY A 446 -14.20 6.72 5.94
C GLY A 446 -14.38 7.29 7.34
N ALA A 447 -14.72 8.57 7.44
CA ALA A 447 -14.84 9.27 8.70
C ALA A 447 -16.22 9.95 8.86
N VAL A 448 -16.76 9.95 10.07
CA VAL A 448 -18.00 10.68 10.41
C VAL A 448 -17.73 11.61 11.60
N ILE A 449 -17.90 12.90 11.38
CA ILE A 449 -17.80 13.94 12.38
C ILE A 449 -19.20 14.50 12.63
N ALA A 450 -19.80 14.16 13.74
CA ALA A 450 -21.17 14.55 14.07
C ALA A 450 -21.37 14.67 15.57
N GLY A 451 -22.31 15.52 15.95
CA GLY A 451 -22.79 15.72 17.30
C GLY A 451 -24.11 15.01 17.58
N CYS A 452 -24.74 15.38 18.68
CA CYS A 452 -26.04 14.83 19.12
C CYS A 452 -27.23 15.11 18.18
N ASN A 453 -27.05 15.98 17.24
CA ASN A 453 -28.06 16.35 16.23
C ASN A 453 -28.19 15.34 15.09
N LEU A 454 -27.28 14.36 14.97
CA LEU A 454 -27.35 13.33 13.94
C LEU A 454 -28.10 12.09 14.44
N ARG A 455 -29.13 11.67 13.70
CA ARG A 455 -29.83 10.39 13.86
C ARG A 455 -29.54 9.49 12.68
N VAL A 456 -29.21 8.24 12.97
CA VAL A 456 -28.85 7.23 11.97
C VAL A 456 -29.62 5.94 12.25
N ASP A 457 -30.24 5.35 11.23
CA ASP A 457 -30.94 4.08 11.39
C ASP A 457 -29.94 2.94 11.63
N SER A 458 -28.82 2.92 10.86
CA SER A 458 -27.73 1.97 11.08
C SER A 458 -26.39 2.57 10.63
N LEU A 459 -25.35 2.30 11.41
CA LEU A 459 -23.96 2.52 11.03
C LEU A 459 -23.36 1.18 10.62
N ILE A 460 -22.88 1.09 9.39
CA ILE A 460 -22.31 -0.15 8.81
C ILE A 460 -20.84 0.12 8.48
N GLN A 461 -19.95 -0.57 9.16
CA GLN A 461 -18.51 -0.53 8.87
C GLN A 461 -18.11 -1.70 7.99
N ASN A 462 -17.70 -1.42 6.76
CA ASN A 462 -17.16 -2.42 5.85
C ASN A 462 -15.63 -2.36 5.84
N ILE A 463 -14.99 -3.50 6.15
CA ILE A 463 -13.53 -3.62 6.24
C ILE A 463 -13.09 -4.75 5.33
N THR A 464 -12.16 -4.48 4.42
CA THR A 464 -11.49 -5.52 3.63
C THR A 464 -10.35 -6.12 4.44
N ILE A 465 -10.44 -7.42 4.72
CA ILE A 465 -9.48 -8.17 5.53
C ILE A 465 -8.53 -8.94 4.62
N MET A 466 -7.25 -8.77 4.81
CA MET A 466 -6.19 -9.43 4.05
C MET A 466 -5.75 -10.73 4.74
N GLY A 467 -6.19 -11.87 4.24
CA GLY A 467 -5.70 -13.17 4.66
C GLY A 467 -5.80 -13.50 6.16
N LYS A 468 -4.79 -14.17 6.72
CA LYS A 468 -4.73 -14.62 8.12
C LYS A 468 -4.07 -13.60 9.06
N LYS A 469 -4.14 -12.32 8.76
CA LYS A 469 -3.56 -11.26 9.59
C LYS A 469 -4.37 -11.00 10.86
N TRP A 470 -3.74 -10.34 11.81
CA TRP A 470 -4.36 -9.84 13.03
C TRP A 470 -4.82 -8.40 12.81
N TYR A 471 -6.05 -8.10 13.23
CA TYR A 471 -6.64 -6.77 13.17
C TYR A 471 -6.93 -6.26 14.58
N PHE A 472 -6.41 -5.11 14.89
CA PHE A 472 -6.49 -4.45 16.18
C PHE A 472 -7.54 -3.35 16.11
N LEU A 473 -8.74 -3.64 16.54
CA LEU A 473 -9.90 -2.77 16.37
C LEU A 473 -10.48 -2.37 17.73
N GLY A 474 -11.00 -1.16 17.79
CA GLY A 474 -11.87 -0.70 18.88
C GLY A 474 -13.12 -0.07 18.29
N PHE A 475 -14.11 0.21 19.11
CA PHE A 475 -15.38 0.70 18.64
C PHE A 475 -15.79 1.96 19.41
N PRO A 476 -16.35 2.99 18.71
CA PRO A 476 -16.91 4.16 19.37
C PRO A 476 -18.26 3.89 20.01
N PHE A 477 -18.94 2.83 19.62
CA PHE A 477 -20.24 2.38 20.13
C PHE A 477 -20.16 0.97 20.68
N GLU A 478 -21.17 0.57 21.44
CA GLU A 478 -21.40 -0.82 21.79
C GLU A 478 -21.77 -1.63 20.54
N VAL A 479 -21.08 -2.74 20.31
CA VAL A 479 -21.27 -3.62 19.15
C VAL A 479 -21.71 -4.99 19.63
N ARG A 480 -22.85 -5.48 19.14
CA ARG A 480 -23.26 -6.86 19.38
C ARG A 480 -22.42 -7.80 18.53
N ILE A 481 -21.86 -8.83 19.12
CA ILE A 481 -20.99 -9.80 18.41
C ILE A 481 -21.76 -10.49 17.28
N GLU A 482 -23.07 -10.72 17.42
CA GLU A 482 -23.90 -11.30 16.36
C GLU A 482 -24.11 -10.35 15.16
N ASP A 483 -23.90 -9.06 15.32
CA ASP A 483 -23.98 -8.03 14.26
C ASP A 483 -22.64 -7.83 13.52
N ILE A 484 -21.67 -8.74 13.74
CA ILE A 484 -20.42 -8.82 12.98
C ILE A 484 -20.56 -9.92 11.92
N TYR A 485 -20.74 -9.51 10.68
CA TYR A 485 -20.95 -10.41 9.54
C TYR A 485 -19.63 -10.66 8.81
N ALA A 486 -19.23 -11.90 8.66
CA ALA A 486 -18.03 -12.30 7.91
C ALA A 486 -18.26 -13.63 7.19
N ASN A 487 -17.72 -13.76 5.98
CA ASN A 487 -17.77 -15.00 5.21
C ASN A 487 -16.78 -16.08 5.71
N ALA A 488 -16.04 -15.81 6.78
CA ALA A 488 -15.09 -16.73 7.40
C ALA A 488 -15.27 -16.79 8.90
N LYS A 489 -14.79 -17.90 9.50
CA LYS A 489 -14.75 -18.02 10.96
C LYS A 489 -13.71 -17.06 11.51
N TYR A 490 -14.02 -16.44 12.64
CA TYR A 490 -13.12 -15.53 13.35
C TYR A 490 -13.07 -15.82 14.86
N VAL A 491 -12.04 -15.27 15.49
CA VAL A 491 -11.86 -15.32 16.94
C VAL A 491 -11.54 -13.90 17.41
N ILE A 492 -12.12 -13.51 18.54
CA ILE A 492 -11.90 -12.21 19.17
C ILE A 492 -11.12 -12.42 20.48
N TYR A 493 -10.14 -11.56 20.70
CA TYR A 493 -9.41 -11.47 21.97
C TYR A 493 -9.55 -10.07 22.54
N GLU A 494 -9.64 -9.98 23.85
CA GLU A 494 -9.54 -8.75 24.61
C GLU A 494 -8.24 -8.72 25.41
N TYR A 495 -7.79 -7.55 25.76
CA TYR A 495 -6.57 -7.37 26.55
C TYR A 495 -6.87 -7.23 28.03
N ASP A 496 -6.14 -7.97 28.84
CA ASP A 496 -6.20 -7.91 30.29
C ASP A 496 -4.82 -7.54 30.85
N GLY A 497 -4.66 -6.28 31.25
CA GLY A 497 -3.41 -5.76 31.79
C GLY A 497 -2.99 -6.42 33.11
N GLN A 498 -3.94 -6.99 33.89
CA GLN A 498 -3.63 -7.74 35.10
C GLN A 498 -2.91 -9.05 34.77
N ILE A 499 -3.33 -9.75 33.71
CA ILE A 499 -2.64 -10.97 33.28
C ILE A 499 -1.18 -10.67 32.89
N ARG A 500 -0.93 -9.55 32.22
CA ARG A 500 0.45 -9.14 31.90
C ARG A 500 1.24 -8.78 33.14
N ALA A 501 0.63 -8.03 34.06
CA ALA A 501 1.26 -7.63 35.31
C ALA A 501 1.69 -8.83 36.19
N ASP A 502 0.83 -9.86 36.26
CA ASP A 502 1.01 -11.02 37.11
C ASP A 502 1.90 -12.11 36.53
N ARG A 503 1.86 -12.32 35.20
CA ARG A 503 2.38 -13.53 34.57
C ARG A 503 3.49 -13.32 33.55
N ASP A 504 3.90 -12.09 33.26
CA ASP A 504 4.91 -11.79 32.25
C ASP A 504 4.55 -12.38 30.88
N THR A 505 3.27 -12.27 30.53
CA THR A 505 2.70 -12.75 29.26
C THR A 505 2.13 -11.60 28.44
N THR A 506 1.65 -11.89 27.24
CA THR A 506 1.08 -10.87 26.34
C THR A 506 -0.20 -10.22 26.85
N GLY A 507 -0.87 -10.76 27.88
CA GLY A 507 -2.12 -10.23 28.42
C GLY A 507 -3.39 -10.53 27.61
N TRP A 508 -3.30 -11.23 26.51
CA TRP A 508 -4.46 -11.54 25.68
C TRP A 508 -5.28 -12.70 26.25
N LYS A 509 -6.58 -12.51 26.32
CA LYS A 509 -7.55 -13.55 26.63
C LYS A 509 -8.65 -13.59 25.57
N ARG A 510 -9.12 -14.78 25.26
CA ARG A 510 -10.21 -14.96 24.31
C ARG A 510 -11.50 -14.41 24.91
N VAL A 511 -12.25 -13.64 24.12
CA VAL A 511 -13.59 -13.18 24.49
C VAL A 511 -14.47 -14.40 24.74
N PRO A 512 -15.16 -14.49 25.91
CA PRO A 512 -16.04 -15.59 26.24
C PRO A 512 -17.17 -15.76 25.22
N LYS A 513 -17.61 -17.00 24.99
CA LYS A 513 -18.67 -17.29 24.00
C LYS A 513 -20.06 -16.76 24.41
N ASP A 514 -20.26 -16.50 25.68
CA ASP A 514 -21.47 -15.95 26.28
C ASP A 514 -21.43 -14.43 26.43
N GLN A 515 -20.32 -13.79 26.03
CA GLN A 515 -20.26 -12.33 25.93
C GLN A 515 -21.07 -11.89 24.72
N GLU A 516 -22.01 -11.00 24.93
CA GLU A 516 -22.94 -10.55 23.90
C GLU A 516 -22.45 -9.30 23.19
N TYR A 517 -21.68 -8.44 23.88
CA TYR A 517 -21.29 -7.10 23.39
C TYR A 517 -19.78 -6.85 23.48
N LEU A 518 -19.29 -6.06 22.54
CA LEU A 518 -18.00 -5.37 22.60
C LEU A 518 -18.25 -3.90 22.99
N TYR A 519 -17.42 -3.37 23.88
CA TYR A 519 -17.68 -2.08 24.55
C TYR A 519 -16.83 -0.95 23.97
N PRO A 520 -17.36 0.31 23.93
CA PRO A 520 -16.63 1.45 23.40
C PRO A 520 -15.39 1.79 24.23
N GLY A 521 -14.35 2.29 23.56
CA GLY A 521 -13.09 2.66 24.20
C GLY A 521 -12.18 1.48 24.56
N HIS A 522 -12.67 0.25 24.45
CA HIS A 522 -11.87 -0.96 24.59
C HIS A 522 -11.31 -1.37 23.23
N GLY A 523 -10.08 -1.87 23.22
CA GLY A 523 -9.49 -2.47 22.04
C GLY A 523 -9.63 -4.00 22.05
N TYR A 524 -9.78 -4.56 20.85
CA TYR A 524 -9.94 -5.99 20.60
C TYR A 524 -9.01 -6.44 19.49
N ILE A 525 -8.57 -7.70 19.52
CA ILE A 525 -7.92 -8.31 18.36
C ILE A 525 -8.87 -9.29 17.70
N PHE A 526 -8.94 -9.18 16.37
CA PHE A 526 -9.64 -10.09 15.51
C PHE A 526 -8.66 -10.90 14.67
N GLN A 527 -8.90 -12.21 14.59
CA GLN A 527 -8.24 -13.09 13.65
C GLN A 527 -9.29 -13.78 12.79
N PHE A 528 -9.24 -13.55 11.48
CA PHE A 528 -10.15 -14.14 10.53
C PHE A 528 -9.47 -15.29 9.77
N ASN A 529 -10.23 -16.33 9.44
CA ASN A 529 -9.71 -17.49 8.70
C ASN A 529 -10.10 -17.42 7.21
N PHE A 530 -9.74 -16.32 6.54
CA PHE A 530 -9.83 -16.21 5.09
C PHE A 530 -8.64 -16.90 4.41
N ALA A 531 -8.87 -17.46 3.22
CA ALA A 531 -7.79 -18.09 2.44
C ALA A 531 -6.84 -17.04 1.84
N THR A 532 -7.38 -15.95 1.29
CA THR A 532 -6.65 -14.84 0.67
C THR A 532 -7.10 -13.51 1.27
N SER A 533 -8.29 -13.04 0.91
CA SER A 533 -8.92 -11.83 1.43
C SER A 533 -10.42 -12.07 1.57
N GLY A 534 -11.10 -11.21 2.29
CA GLY A 534 -12.55 -11.21 2.43
C GLY A 534 -13.03 -9.94 3.11
N ASP A 535 -14.33 -9.69 3.03
CA ASP A 535 -14.94 -8.51 3.63
C ASP A 535 -15.69 -8.90 4.90
N ILE A 536 -15.66 -8.00 5.86
CA ILE A 536 -16.49 -8.05 7.05
C ILE A 536 -17.37 -6.80 7.11
N SER A 537 -18.55 -6.95 7.65
CA SER A 537 -19.46 -5.83 7.94
C SER A 537 -19.80 -5.86 9.42
N ILE A 538 -19.62 -4.73 10.08
CA ILE A 538 -19.98 -4.53 11.48
C ILE A 538 -21.15 -3.55 11.48
N VAL A 539 -22.30 -3.97 12.02
CA VAL A 539 -23.53 -3.19 12.01
C VAL A 539 -23.83 -2.69 13.41
N VAL A 540 -24.05 -1.38 13.55
CA VAL A 540 -24.51 -0.75 14.78
C VAL A 540 -25.88 -0.14 14.50
N PRO A 541 -26.98 -0.77 14.95
CA PRO A 541 -28.32 -0.22 14.78
C PRO A 541 -28.51 1.01 15.66
N SER A 542 -29.11 2.06 15.11
CA SER A 542 -29.45 3.30 15.82
C SER A 542 -28.33 3.83 16.74
N PRO A 543 -27.12 4.11 16.22
CA PRO A 543 -26.01 4.58 17.03
C PRO A 543 -26.35 5.92 17.68
N ASP A 544 -26.02 6.05 18.96
CA ASP A 544 -26.22 7.31 19.71
C ASP A 544 -24.94 8.14 19.71
N PHE A 545 -24.85 9.13 18.84
CA PHE A 545 -23.70 10.04 18.76
C PHE A 545 -23.53 10.91 20.02
N CYS A 546 -24.57 11.04 20.87
CA CYS A 546 -24.44 11.70 22.16
C CYS A 546 -23.62 10.91 23.14
N SER A 547 -23.64 9.59 23.02
CA SER A 547 -22.99 8.66 23.97
C SER A 547 -21.51 8.41 23.64
N LEU A 548 -20.94 9.03 22.60
CA LEU A 548 -19.51 8.92 22.30
C LEU A 548 -18.69 9.34 23.51
N ILE A 549 -17.82 8.44 23.95
CA ILE A 549 -17.01 8.67 25.15
C ILE A 549 -15.86 9.65 24.85
N GLU A 550 -15.64 10.58 25.78
CA GLU A 550 -14.53 11.53 25.72
C GLU A 550 -13.44 11.22 26.75
N GLN A 551 -13.61 10.18 27.54
CA GLN A 551 -12.68 9.76 28.56
C GLN A 551 -12.61 8.24 28.64
N ILE A 552 -11.41 7.70 28.55
CA ILE A 552 -11.11 6.28 28.76
C ILE A 552 -10.42 6.13 30.12
N ILE A 553 -10.85 5.16 30.92
CA ILE A 553 -10.23 4.87 32.22
C ILE A 553 -9.04 3.94 31.99
N LEU A 554 -7.85 4.46 32.23
CA LEU A 554 -6.62 3.69 32.27
C LEU A 554 -6.49 3.04 33.66
N LYS A 555 -6.57 1.73 33.69
CA LYS A 555 -6.47 0.96 34.92
C LYS A 555 -5.03 0.90 35.43
N PHE A 556 -4.89 0.91 36.74
CA PHE A 556 -3.62 0.65 37.42
C PHE A 556 -3.49 -0.85 37.73
N PHE A 557 -2.47 -1.49 37.21
CA PHE A 557 -2.15 -2.90 37.44
C PHE A 557 -0.75 -2.98 38.06
N PRO A 558 -0.63 -3.22 39.37
CA PRO A 558 0.66 -3.31 40.04
C PRO A 558 1.46 -4.50 39.51
N SER A 559 2.76 -4.31 39.31
CA SER A 559 3.71 -5.36 38.95
C SER A 559 5.08 -5.05 39.53
N ASP A 560 5.83 -6.08 39.92
CA ASP A 560 7.23 -5.96 40.38
C ASP A 560 8.17 -5.57 39.20
N LYS A 561 7.74 -5.86 37.98
CA LYS A 561 8.46 -5.48 36.74
C LYS A 561 7.83 -4.23 36.12
N ALA A 562 8.60 -3.15 36.09
CA ALA A 562 8.12 -1.86 35.56
C ALA A 562 7.57 -1.95 34.10
N ASN A 563 8.24 -2.71 33.25
CA ASN A 563 7.82 -2.92 31.86
C ASN A 563 6.53 -3.75 31.69
N ASN A 564 6.03 -4.39 32.74
CA ASN A 564 4.74 -5.11 32.72
C ASN A 564 3.63 -4.37 33.47
N LYS A 565 3.97 -3.29 34.17
CA LYS A 565 3.07 -2.54 35.05
C LYS A 565 2.08 -1.73 34.20
N SER A 566 0.81 -1.77 34.61
CA SER A 566 -0.24 -0.82 34.17
C SER A 566 -0.50 -0.69 32.67
N TRP A 567 -0.28 -1.73 31.88
CA TRP A 567 -0.63 -1.74 30.45
C TRP A 567 -2.14 -1.78 30.24
N ASN A 568 -2.61 -0.87 29.43
CA ASN A 568 -4.00 -0.78 28.96
C ASN A 568 -4.04 -0.89 27.45
N TYR A 569 -5.10 -1.47 26.93
CA TYR A 569 -5.40 -1.46 25.50
C TYR A 569 -6.70 -0.71 25.27
N ALA A 570 -6.60 0.44 24.64
CA ALA A 570 -7.68 1.37 24.39
C ALA A 570 -7.91 1.53 22.88
N SER A 571 -8.90 2.31 22.49
CA SER A 571 -9.16 2.62 21.09
C SER A 571 -9.59 4.07 20.90
N ASN A 572 -9.41 4.59 19.67
CA ASN A 572 -9.96 5.87 19.27
C ASN A 572 -11.50 5.85 19.47
N PRO A 573 -12.04 6.73 20.33
CA PRO A 573 -13.47 6.73 20.65
C PRO A 573 -14.33 7.44 19.60
N PHE A 574 -13.75 7.89 18.50
CA PHE A 574 -14.44 8.66 17.47
C PHE A 574 -14.40 7.95 16.10
N LEU A 575 -15.36 8.30 15.25
CA LEU A 575 -15.41 7.89 13.86
C LEU A 575 -14.56 8.79 12.94
N GLY A 576 -13.66 9.57 13.48
CA GLY A 576 -12.76 10.46 12.77
C GLY A 576 -11.30 10.19 13.13
N TYR A 577 -10.40 10.77 12.35
CA TYR A 577 -8.97 10.78 12.68
C TYR A 577 -8.71 11.68 13.88
N TYR A 578 -7.77 11.29 14.74
CA TYR A 578 -7.48 12.03 15.96
C TYR A 578 -5.98 12.17 16.17
N ASN A 579 -5.49 13.40 16.34
CA ASN A 579 -4.08 13.67 16.56
C ASN A 579 -3.64 13.28 17.97
N ILE A 580 -2.58 12.49 18.11
CA ILE A 580 -2.05 12.09 19.41
C ILE A 580 -1.57 13.28 20.26
N GLU A 581 -1.19 14.39 19.64
CA GLU A 581 -0.78 15.61 20.37
C GLU A 581 -1.94 16.29 21.11
N ASP A 582 -3.17 16.01 20.75
CA ASP A 582 -4.36 16.54 21.43
C ASP A 582 -4.78 15.70 22.67
N LEU A 583 -4.03 14.62 22.98
CA LEU A 583 -4.24 13.82 24.18
C LEU A 583 -3.65 14.51 25.41
N ASN A 584 -4.25 14.22 26.57
CA ASN A 584 -3.75 14.69 27.87
C ASN A 584 -2.63 13.82 28.45
N THR A 585 -1.80 13.23 27.62
CA THR A 585 -0.68 12.38 28.03
C THR A 585 0.57 12.64 27.17
N THR A 586 1.74 12.45 27.74
CA THR A 586 3.03 12.41 27.04
C THR A 586 3.61 11.01 27.00
N ALA A 587 2.92 10.02 27.60
CA ALA A 587 3.38 8.64 27.61
C ALA A 587 3.41 8.04 26.19
N PRO A 588 4.39 7.18 25.90
CA PRO A 588 4.47 6.47 24.62
C PRO A 588 3.24 5.60 24.34
N ILE A 589 2.83 5.57 23.09
CA ILE A 589 1.68 4.83 22.57
C ILE A 589 2.18 3.78 21.59
N THR A 590 1.77 2.54 21.77
CA THR A 590 2.13 1.44 20.85
C THR A 590 0.90 0.98 20.09
N ILE A 591 1.02 0.95 18.78
CA ILE A 591 -0.01 0.59 17.81
C ILE A 591 0.42 -0.63 17.01
N TRP A 592 -0.53 -1.34 16.42
CA TRP A 592 -0.28 -2.42 15.47
C TRP A 592 -0.41 -1.90 14.05
N ASP A 593 0.65 -2.01 13.27
CA ASP A 593 0.65 -1.70 11.85
C ASP A 593 0.33 -2.99 11.06
N VAL A 594 -0.86 -3.05 10.49
CA VAL A 594 -1.35 -4.21 9.74
C VAL A 594 -0.54 -4.41 8.45
N ALA A 595 -0.10 -3.32 7.80
CA ALA A 595 0.64 -3.37 6.54
C ALA A 595 2.00 -4.05 6.75
N THR A 596 2.73 -3.65 7.79
CA THR A 596 4.06 -4.21 8.10
C THR A 596 4.01 -5.47 8.97
N GLY A 597 2.86 -5.75 9.62
CA GLY A 597 2.72 -6.86 10.58
C GLY A 597 3.56 -6.68 11.84
N ASN A 598 3.79 -5.45 12.26
CA ASN A 598 4.66 -5.11 13.38
C ASN A 598 4.03 -4.07 14.32
N TYR A 599 4.57 -3.96 15.53
CA TYR A 599 4.22 -2.89 16.46
C TYR A 599 5.05 -1.64 16.16
N ARG A 600 4.39 -0.50 16.16
CA ARG A 600 5.01 0.81 16.07
C ARG A 600 4.74 1.59 17.34
N THR A 601 5.77 2.19 17.92
CA THR A 601 5.62 3.05 19.10
C THR A 601 5.85 4.50 18.70
N VAL A 602 4.91 5.35 19.09
CA VAL A 602 4.89 6.80 18.86
C VAL A 602 4.73 7.53 20.18
N ARG A 603 5.13 8.79 20.27
CA ARG A 603 5.03 9.59 21.47
C ARG A 603 4.47 10.98 21.16
N PRO A 604 3.45 11.46 21.89
CA PRO A 604 2.98 12.84 21.78
C PRO A 604 4.12 13.83 22.01
N GLY A 605 4.23 14.83 21.14
CA GLY A 605 5.30 15.84 21.17
C GLY A 605 6.59 15.46 20.43
N ASP A 606 6.88 14.18 20.22
CA ASP A 606 8.04 13.70 19.45
C ASP A 606 7.64 13.21 18.04
N ASP A 607 6.43 12.72 17.88
CA ASP A 607 5.92 12.13 16.65
C ASP A 607 4.64 12.81 16.16
N GLU A 608 4.56 13.03 14.87
CA GLU A 608 3.30 13.35 14.21
C GLU A 608 2.58 12.02 13.88
N TYR A 609 1.49 11.77 14.58
CA TYR A 609 0.65 10.59 14.37
C TYR A 609 -0.83 10.92 14.60
N TYR A 610 -1.67 10.33 13.77
CA TYR A 610 -3.12 10.44 13.87
C TYR A 610 -3.72 9.05 13.99
N PHE A 611 -4.46 8.80 15.05
CA PHE A 611 -5.29 7.60 15.11
C PHE A 611 -6.29 7.58 13.98
N SER A 612 -6.40 6.47 13.31
CA SER A 612 -7.49 6.23 12.37
C SER A 612 -8.79 5.94 13.14
N PRO A 613 -9.97 6.10 12.51
CA PRO A 613 -11.21 5.53 13.04
C PRO A 613 -11.02 4.05 13.38
N TYR A 614 -11.59 3.61 14.50
CA TYR A 614 -11.53 2.23 15.00
C TYR A 614 -10.12 1.72 15.41
N GLU A 615 -9.10 2.54 15.40
CA GLU A 615 -7.74 2.09 15.73
C GLU A 615 -7.57 1.83 17.22
N GLY A 616 -7.08 0.63 17.55
CA GLY A 616 -6.71 0.24 18.90
C GLY A 616 -5.23 0.51 19.18
N PHE A 617 -4.92 0.90 20.42
CA PHE A 617 -3.57 1.23 20.86
C PHE A 617 -3.28 0.81 22.29
N PHE A 618 -2.01 0.55 22.57
CA PHE A 618 -1.52 0.27 23.91
C PHE A 618 -0.93 1.51 24.56
N LEU A 619 -1.15 1.63 25.86
CA LEU A 619 -0.64 2.71 26.68
C LEU A 619 -0.39 2.21 28.11
N GLN A 620 0.71 2.59 28.74
CA GLN A 620 0.92 2.37 30.16
C GLN A 620 0.34 3.53 30.96
N ASN A 621 -0.40 3.22 32.03
CA ASN A 621 -0.81 4.21 33.00
C ASN A 621 0.37 4.54 33.93
N ALA A 622 0.88 5.76 33.84
CA ALA A 622 2.00 6.22 34.65
C ALA A 622 1.62 6.54 36.10
N GLU A 623 0.33 6.66 36.42
CA GLU A 623 -0.18 6.94 37.77
C GLU A 623 -0.25 5.66 38.59
N GLU A 624 -0.08 5.79 39.92
CA GLU A 624 -0.26 4.67 40.87
C GLU A 624 -1.73 4.44 41.29
N LYS A 625 -2.66 4.85 40.45
CA LYS A 625 -4.13 4.69 40.56
C LYS A 625 -4.73 4.74 39.17
N ASP A 626 -6.02 4.38 39.06
CA ASP A 626 -6.76 4.57 37.80
C ASP A 626 -6.70 6.04 37.37
N ALA A 627 -6.35 6.27 36.10
CA ALA A 627 -6.22 7.58 35.48
C ALA A 627 -7.24 7.76 34.33
N LYS A 628 -7.39 8.98 33.85
CA LYS A 628 -8.27 9.31 32.72
C LYS A 628 -7.47 9.75 31.53
N LEU A 629 -7.63 9.04 30.42
CA LEU A 629 -7.19 9.50 29.10
C LEU A 629 -8.34 10.28 28.48
N ALA A 630 -8.14 11.57 28.24
CA ALA A 630 -9.17 12.46 27.73
C ALA A 630 -9.00 12.69 26.23
N PHE A 631 -10.13 12.73 25.52
CA PHE A 631 -10.27 13.07 24.12
C PHE A 631 -11.19 14.27 23.98
N ASP A 632 -10.87 15.19 23.10
CA ASP A 632 -11.70 16.33 22.76
C ASP A 632 -12.40 16.06 21.42
N ARG A 633 -13.72 15.88 21.44
CA ARG A 633 -14.51 15.58 20.24
C ARG A 633 -14.33 16.63 19.14
N SER A 634 -14.14 17.88 19.48
CA SER A 634 -13.94 18.98 18.52
C SER A 634 -12.64 18.86 17.71
N LYS A 635 -11.74 17.97 18.12
CA LYS A 635 -10.45 17.70 17.44
C LYS A 635 -10.51 16.51 16.49
N ALA A 636 -11.61 15.75 16.50
CA ALA A 636 -11.81 14.69 15.51
C ALA A 636 -11.96 15.30 14.11
N MET A 637 -11.36 14.67 13.10
CA MET A 637 -11.27 15.22 11.75
C MET A 637 -11.43 14.17 10.66
N THR A 638 -11.76 14.61 9.46
CA THR A 638 -11.78 13.76 8.28
C THR A 638 -10.35 13.53 7.76
N LYS A 639 -10.18 12.55 6.86
CA LYS A 639 -8.88 12.28 6.21
C LYS A 639 -8.36 13.50 5.46
N GLN A 640 -9.23 14.22 4.76
CA GLN A 640 -8.86 15.43 4.03
C GLN A 640 -8.36 16.54 4.97
N GLN A 641 -9.06 16.77 6.08
CA GLN A 641 -8.66 17.76 7.09
C GLN A 641 -7.31 17.39 7.73
N MET A 642 -7.11 16.10 8.01
CA MET A 642 -5.83 15.58 8.51
C MET A 642 -4.69 15.84 7.52
N ASP A 643 -4.87 15.53 6.23
CA ASP A 643 -3.86 15.73 5.19
C ASP A 643 -3.53 17.22 4.99
N GLU A 644 -4.53 18.11 5.15
CA GLU A 644 -4.33 19.56 5.11
C GLU A 644 -3.53 20.07 6.29
N GLN A 645 -3.81 19.60 7.52
CA GLN A 645 -3.01 19.92 8.70
C GLN A 645 -1.55 19.45 8.54
N HIS A 646 -1.36 18.22 8.05
CA HIS A 646 -0.04 17.67 7.78
C HIS A 646 0.75 18.52 6.76
N LYS A 647 0.10 18.97 5.69
CA LYS A 647 0.73 19.89 4.70
C LYS A 647 1.09 21.24 5.30
N GLN A 648 0.23 21.83 6.12
CA GLN A 648 0.47 23.10 6.80
C GLN A 648 1.66 23.01 7.76
N ARG A 649 1.75 21.95 8.57
CA ARG A 649 2.86 21.69 9.49
C ARG A 649 4.17 21.52 8.75
N ARG A 650 4.22 20.79 7.65
CA ARG A 650 5.44 20.68 6.80
C ARG A 650 5.89 22.00 6.19
N GLN A 651 4.97 22.90 5.85
CA GLN A 651 5.32 24.23 5.36
C GLN A 651 5.89 25.13 6.48
N VAL A 652 5.43 24.95 7.72
CA VAL A 652 5.93 25.68 8.89
C VAL A 652 7.24 25.08 9.40
N ALA A 653 7.43 23.77 9.32
CA ALA A 653 8.66 23.05 9.71
C ALA A 653 9.89 23.37 8.84
N GLY A 654 9.73 24.11 7.75
CA GLY A 654 10.86 24.78 7.06
C GLY A 654 11.55 25.87 7.90
N ARG A 655 11.00 26.22 9.07
CA ARG A 655 11.72 26.88 10.18
C ARG A 655 11.99 25.81 11.22
N THR A 656 13.26 25.42 11.38
CA THR A 656 13.71 24.60 12.51
C THR A 656 13.03 25.10 13.79
N PRO A 657 12.30 24.22 14.53
CA PRO A 657 11.91 24.56 15.89
C PRO A 657 13.21 24.95 16.63
N GLU A 658 13.16 25.98 17.45
CA GLU A 658 14.16 26.11 18.50
C GLU A 658 14.11 24.79 19.25
N GLN A 659 15.06 23.92 18.95
CA GLN A 659 15.22 22.62 19.59
C GLN A 659 15.31 22.88 21.06
N ASP A 660 14.50 22.20 21.84
CA ASP A 660 14.80 21.96 23.26
C ASP A 660 16.23 21.42 23.30
N LYS A 661 17.17 22.26 23.71
CA LYS A 661 18.61 21.95 23.70
C LYS A 661 18.97 20.81 24.64
N GLU A 662 18.00 20.25 25.33
CA GLU A 662 18.16 19.26 26.41
C GLU A 662 17.83 17.83 25.97
N ARG A 663 17.17 17.62 24.82
CA ARG A 663 16.80 16.28 24.33
C ARG A 663 17.34 16.01 22.94
N ALA A 664 17.92 14.84 22.73
CA ALA A 664 18.36 14.38 21.41
C ALA A 664 17.77 13.02 21.08
N ILE A 665 17.23 12.85 19.87
CA ILE A 665 16.54 11.64 19.42
C ILE A 665 17.42 10.87 18.44
N ILE A 666 17.49 9.56 18.60
CA ILE A 666 18.13 8.60 17.71
C ILE A 666 17.09 7.54 17.34
N ASN A 667 16.73 7.46 16.09
CA ASN A 667 15.85 6.42 15.55
C ASN A 667 16.65 5.47 14.69
N LEU A 668 16.72 4.20 15.10
CA LEU A 668 17.35 3.11 14.34
C LEU A 668 16.29 2.27 13.65
N ILE A 669 16.59 1.85 12.42
CA ILE A 669 15.77 0.96 11.62
C ILE A 669 16.58 -0.29 11.31
N LEU A 670 16.02 -1.47 11.57
CA LEU A 670 16.53 -2.76 11.11
C LEU A 670 15.65 -3.25 9.96
N ALA A 671 16.24 -3.46 8.80
CA ALA A 671 15.52 -3.89 7.60
C ALA A 671 16.05 -5.21 7.04
N SER A 672 15.14 -6.01 6.49
CA SER A 672 15.39 -7.10 5.54
C SER A 672 14.96 -6.65 4.15
N GLU A 673 14.99 -7.53 3.14
CA GLU A 673 14.46 -7.22 1.80
C GLU A 673 12.96 -6.88 1.78
N THR A 674 12.19 -7.43 2.72
CA THR A 674 10.70 -7.39 2.68
C THR A 674 10.04 -6.74 3.88
N ALA A 675 10.77 -6.50 4.97
CA ALA A 675 10.21 -5.99 6.21
C ALA A 675 11.23 -5.22 7.03
N SER A 676 10.76 -4.31 7.88
CA SER A 676 11.59 -3.53 8.78
C SER A 676 10.94 -3.32 10.14
N ASP A 677 11.76 -2.97 11.12
CA ASP A 677 11.37 -2.58 12.47
C ASP A 677 12.26 -1.45 12.96
N ASN A 678 11.86 -0.76 14.01
CA ASN A 678 12.60 0.37 14.56
C ASN A 678 12.67 0.34 16.08
N THR A 679 13.65 1.09 16.62
CA THR A 679 13.76 1.45 18.02
C THR A 679 14.23 2.88 18.16
N ARG A 680 13.83 3.54 19.25
CA ARG A 680 14.18 4.93 19.54
C ARG A 680 14.93 5.04 20.85
N ILE A 681 16.01 5.81 20.84
CA ILE A 681 16.71 6.24 22.01
C ILE A 681 16.53 7.76 22.16
N VAL A 682 16.11 8.21 23.32
CA VAL A 682 15.97 9.63 23.63
C VAL A 682 17.01 9.97 24.69
N ILE A 683 17.96 10.82 24.35
CA ILE A 683 18.95 11.31 25.29
C ILE A 683 18.39 12.54 26.01
N ASN A 684 18.26 12.45 27.32
CA ASN A 684 17.70 13.49 28.20
C ASN A 684 18.42 13.45 29.54
N ASP A 685 19.14 14.50 29.90
CA ASP A 685 19.91 14.57 31.14
C ASP A 685 19.03 14.57 32.40
N GLY A 686 17.74 14.89 32.26
CA GLY A 686 16.77 14.80 33.35
C GLY A 686 16.18 13.40 33.57
N ALA A 687 16.43 12.44 32.67
CA ALA A 687 15.92 11.08 32.78
C ALA A 687 16.72 10.22 33.78
N GLY A 688 16.09 9.12 34.25
CA GLY A 688 16.75 8.07 35.01
C GLY A 688 17.41 7.00 34.14
N LEU A 689 18.06 6.01 34.72
CA LEU A 689 18.58 4.83 34.02
C LEU A 689 17.57 3.65 34.08
N GLY A 690 16.58 3.71 34.96
CA GLY A 690 15.53 2.70 35.08
C GLY A 690 14.33 3.03 34.23
N TYR A 691 13.46 2.05 34.02
CA TYR A 691 12.25 2.18 33.21
C TYR A 691 11.27 3.21 33.79
N ASP A 692 10.95 4.24 33.01
CA ASP A 692 9.98 5.30 33.34
C ASP A 692 8.69 5.13 32.53
N LEU A 693 7.57 4.87 33.19
CA LEU A 693 6.25 4.65 32.58
C LEU A 693 5.74 5.83 31.74
N GLY A 694 6.21 7.05 32.02
CA GLY A 694 5.82 8.27 31.28
C GLY A 694 6.72 8.61 30.10
N ALA A 695 7.88 7.95 29.99
CA ALA A 695 8.92 8.29 29.03
C ALA A 695 9.37 7.09 28.18
N ASP A 696 9.44 5.91 28.76
CA ASP A 696 9.90 4.69 28.13
C ASP A 696 8.73 3.86 27.57
N ALA A 697 9.03 3.05 26.56
CA ALA A 697 8.09 2.04 26.07
C ALA A 697 8.78 0.68 25.95
N ALA A 698 8.19 -0.34 26.53
CA ALA A 698 8.64 -1.70 26.33
C ALA A 698 8.41 -2.15 24.88
N LYS A 699 9.34 -2.94 24.37
CA LYS A 699 9.23 -3.53 23.03
C LYS A 699 8.16 -4.63 23.02
N PHE A 700 7.17 -4.47 22.16
CA PHE A 700 6.26 -5.56 21.81
C PHE A 700 6.87 -6.35 20.64
N LEU A 701 7.15 -7.62 20.88
CA LEU A 701 7.62 -8.49 19.81
C LEU A 701 6.46 -8.86 18.92
N THR A 702 6.66 -8.73 17.60
CA THR A 702 5.62 -9.01 16.61
C THR A 702 5.11 -10.45 16.67
N MET A 703 3.85 -10.65 16.35
CA MET A 703 3.25 -11.97 16.12
C MET A 703 3.59 -12.53 14.73
N ASP A 704 4.07 -11.70 13.79
CA ASP A 704 4.54 -12.12 12.47
C ASP A 704 5.98 -12.61 12.55
N ASN A 705 6.20 -13.89 12.22
CA ASN A 705 7.51 -14.51 12.26
C ASN A 705 8.45 -14.07 11.11
N GLY A 706 7.96 -13.29 10.16
CA GLY A 706 8.74 -12.82 9.00
C GLY A 706 9.47 -11.48 9.21
N VAL A 707 9.13 -10.73 10.25
CA VAL A 707 9.64 -9.37 10.49
C VAL A 707 10.89 -9.40 11.38
N PRO A 708 12.04 -8.82 10.96
CA PRO A 708 13.19 -8.61 11.83
C PRO A 708 12.86 -7.57 12.89
N GLN A 709 13.41 -7.70 14.09
CA GLN A 709 13.11 -6.78 15.19
C GLN A 709 14.38 -6.23 15.83
N ILE A 710 14.35 -4.94 16.20
CA ILE A 710 15.42 -4.22 16.88
C ILE A 710 14.87 -3.53 18.13
N PHE A 711 15.67 -3.52 19.21
CA PHE A 711 15.35 -2.87 20.46
C PHE A 711 16.64 -2.49 21.19
N SER A 712 16.58 -1.50 22.07
CA SER A 712 17.60 -1.31 23.08
C SER A 712 17.22 -2.08 24.35
N TYR A 713 18.19 -2.45 25.19
CA TYR A 713 17.92 -3.12 26.45
C TYR A 713 18.87 -2.65 27.56
N ASP A 714 18.45 -2.85 28.81
CA ASP A 714 19.18 -2.46 30.02
C ASP A 714 19.78 -3.66 30.75
N ASN A 715 20.36 -3.39 31.91
CA ASN A 715 21.00 -4.41 32.76
C ASN A 715 19.97 -5.37 33.42
N GLU A 716 18.69 -5.01 33.45
CA GLU A 716 17.59 -5.86 33.90
C GLU A 716 17.00 -6.69 32.76
N ASN A 717 17.56 -6.57 31.55
CA ASN A 717 17.08 -7.17 30.29
C ASN A 717 15.67 -6.71 29.90
N ILE A 718 15.30 -5.49 30.26
CA ILE A 718 14.08 -4.86 29.73
C ILE A 718 14.37 -4.43 28.30
N GLU A 719 13.54 -4.88 27.36
CA GLU A 719 13.61 -4.54 25.94
C GLU A 719 12.77 -3.29 25.69
N TYR A 720 13.36 -2.27 25.05
CA TYR A 720 12.72 -0.98 24.79
C TYR A 720 12.43 -0.75 23.31
N ALA A 721 11.22 -0.29 23.01
CA ALA A 721 10.86 0.36 21.77
C ALA A 721 11.26 1.85 21.80
N ILE A 722 11.04 2.51 22.95
CA ILE A 722 11.55 3.86 23.25
C ILE A 722 12.27 3.78 24.60
N ASN A 723 13.51 4.27 24.64
CA ASN A 723 14.37 4.31 25.83
C ASN A 723 14.84 5.75 26.05
N GLU A 724 14.28 6.42 27.05
CA GLU A 724 14.68 7.77 27.43
C GLU A 724 15.67 7.69 28.58
N ARG A 725 16.87 8.22 28.38
CA ARG A 725 17.97 8.07 29.32
C ARG A 725 18.91 9.28 29.34
N PRO A 726 19.65 9.51 30.43
CA PRO A 726 20.60 10.62 30.47
C PRO A 726 21.71 10.42 29.45
N MET A 727 22.32 11.55 29.05
CA MET A 727 23.44 11.62 28.11
C MET A 727 24.64 10.77 28.53
N GLY A 728 24.76 10.35 29.73
CA GLY A 728 25.77 9.56 30.39
C GLY A 728 26.94 9.02 29.55
N THR A 729 27.89 8.42 30.17
CA THR A 729 29.12 7.91 29.53
C THR A 729 28.96 6.52 28.94
N GLY A 730 27.73 5.97 28.90
CA GLY A 730 27.55 4.54 28.66
C GLY A 730 27.35 4.16 27.22
N THR A 731 27.67 2.93 26.96
CA THR A 731 27.25 2.16 25.80
C THR A 731 25.73 1.88 25.89
N ILE A 732 25.01 2.01 24.79
CA ILE A 732 23.60 1.64 24.71
C ILE A 732 23.51 0.27 24.01
N GLU A 733 23.12 -0.74 24.75
CA GLU A 733 23.04 -2.09 24.22
C GLU A 733 21.84 -2.24 23.26
N LEU A 734 22.06 -2.88 22.13
CA LEU A 734 21.05 -3.16 21.12
C LEU A 734 20.89 -4.67 20.92
N GLY A 735 19.65 -5.13 20.97
CA GLY A 735 19.28 -6.49 20.62
C GLY A 735 18.58 -6.53 19.24
N VAL A 736 18.81 -7.61 18.50
CA VAL A 736 18.07 -7.89 17.27
C VAL A 736 17.51 -9.31 17.31
N ARG A 737 16.26 -9.46 16.84
CA ARG A 737 15.64 -10.76 16.62
C ARG A 737 15.43 -10.94 15.12
N LEU A 738 16.05 -11.95 14.54
CA LEU A 738 16.07 -12.19 13.10
C LEU A 738 15.22 -13.42 12.74
N PRO A 739 14.26 -13.30 11.80
CA PRO A 739 13.34 -14.39 11.45
C PRO A 739 14.02 -15.52 10.68
N LYS A 740 15.05 -15.24 9.89
CA LYS A 740 15.79 -16.20 9.07
C LYS A 740 17.27 -15.82 9.00
N ALA A 741 18.11 -16.76 8.58
CA ALA A 741 19.50 -16.42 8.22
C ALA A 741 19.49 -15.57 6.94
N GLY A 742 20.31 -14.51 6.91
CA GLY A 742 20.35 -13.63 5.74
C GLY A 742 21.12 -12.34 5.96
N MET A 743 20.97 -11.44 4.99
CA MET A 743 21.51 -10.08 5.04
C MET A 743 20.49 -9.13 5.64
N TYR A 744 20.96 -8.21 6.47
CA TYR A 744 20.17 -7.19 7.14
C TYR A 744 20.88 -5.85 7.11
N THR A 745 20.10 -4.78 7.22
CA THR A 745 20.63 -3.42 7.22
C THR A 745 20.16 -2.70 8.49
N ILE A 746 21.08 -2.05 9.20
CA ILE A 746 20.77 -1.08 10.24
C ILE A 746 21.04 0.32 9.67
N SER A 747 20.01 1.17 9.66
CA SER A 747 20.05 2.55 9.22
C SER A 747 19.50 3.51 10.27
N THR A 748 19.60 4.80 10.02
CA THR A 748 19.06 5.84 10.91
C THR A 748 18.03 6.68 10.18
N ALA A 749 16.82 6.82 10.77
CA ALA A 749 15.81 7.75 10.29
C ALA A 749 16.00 9.16 10.89
N ARG A 750 16.57 9.25 12.09
CA ARG A 750 16.89 10.49 12.79
C ARG A 750 18.07 10.26 13.72
N MET A 751 19.03 11.20 13.76
CA MET A 751 20.15 11.16 14.68
C MET A 751 20.55 12.61 15.04
N ASP A 752 19.98 13.13 16.13
CA ASP A 752 20.20 14.51 16.57
C ASP A 752 21.58 14.70 17.23
N THR A 753 22.24 13.61 17.65
CA THR A 753 23.59 13.63 18.22
C THR A 753 24.38 12.43 17.69
N ALA A 754 25.69 12.61 17.49
CA ALA A 754 26.54 11.60 16.89
C ALA A 754 26.73 10.38 17.79
N PHE A 755 26.42 9.20 17.25
CA PHE A 755 26.75 7.89 17.80
C PHE A 755 27.29 6.99 16.71
N TYR A 756 28.05 6.00 17.10
CA TYR A 756 28.61 4.96 16.25
C TYR A 756 27.97 3.63 16.57
N LEU A 757 27.74 2.79 15.58
CA LEU A 757 27.32 1.40 15.80
C LEU A 757 28.54 0.51 15.98
N LEU A 758 28.63 -0.13 17.13
CA LEU A 758 29.63 -1.17 17.39
C LEU A 758 29.02 -2.53 17.07
N ASP A 759 29.60 -3.27 16.12
CA ASP A 759 29.34 -4.71 15.90
C ASP A 759 30.49 -5.51 16.52
N ARG A 760 30.26 -6.15 17.66
CA ARG A 760 31.27 -6.91 18.41
C ARG A 760 31.67 -8.21 17.70
N ASP A 761 30.77 -8.81 16.90
CA ASP A 761 31.10 -10.04 16.16
C ASP A 761 32.08 -9.77 15.02
N GLN A 762 32.08 -8.56 14.46
CA GLN A 762 32.99 -8.15 13.39
C GLN A 762 34.13 -7.27 13.91
N ASP A 763 34.16 -6.95 15.20
CA ASP A 763 35.06 -5.97 15.82
C ASP A 763 35.12 -4.67 15.00
N ARG A 764 33.93 -4.20 14.61
CA ARG A 764 33.77 -3.08 13.69
C ARG A 764 32.96 -1.95 14.31
N LEU A 765 33.50 -0.75 14.20
CA LEU A 765 32.81 0.48 14.52
C LEU A 765 32.34 1.14 13.21
N HIS A 766 31.07 1.46 13.10
CA HIS A 766 30.47 2.05 11.93
C HIS A 766 29.94 3.45 12.24
N ASP A 767 30.28 4.41 11.37
CA ASP A 767 29.72 5.76 11.39
C ASP A 767 28.55 5.83 10.42
N PHE A 768 27.36 6.17 10.91
CA PHE A 768 26.19 6.31 10.04
C PHE A 768 26.31 7.48 9.02
N ALA A 769 27.27 8.38 9.20
CA ALA A 769 27.61 9.37 8.17
C ALA A 769 28.20 8.73 6.90
N ASP A 770 28.78 7.51 7.01
CA ASP A 770 29.33 6.73 5.90
C ASP A 770 28.24 5.90 5.16
N GLY A 771 26.97 5.98 5.59
CA GLY A 771 25.82 5.25 5.04
C GLY A 771 25.30 4.18 5.99
N ASP A 772 24.47 3.28 5.47
CA ASP A 772 23.81 2.22 6.22
C ASP A 772 24.76 1.07 6.57
N TYR A 773 24.55 0.41 7.70
CA TYR A 773 25.33 -0.74 8.12
C TYR A 773 24.70 -2.04 7.66
N ILE A 774 25.38 -2.76 6.75
CA ILE A 774 24.93 -4.05 6.21
C ILE A 774 25.70 -5.20 6.90
N PHE A 775 24.97 -6.20 7.38
CA PHE A 775 25.55 -7.38 8.05
C PHE A 775 24.80 -8.66 7.70
N SER A 776 25.49 -9.79 7.88
CA SER A 776 24.86 -11.11 7.81
C SER A 776 24.76 -11.74 9.20
N ALA A 777 23.66 -12.48 9.43
CA ALA A 777 23.49 -13.22 10.67
C ALA A 777 22.57 -14.43 10.50
N GLY A 778 22.65 -15.39 11.44
CA GLY A 778 21.70 -16.49 11.55
C GLY A 778 20.36 -16.06 12.09
N ALA A 779 19.33 -16.91 11.93
CA ALA A 779 18.05 -16.71 12.61
C ALA A 779 18.19 -16.77 14.13
N GLY A 780 17.38 -16.01 14.84
CA GLY A 780 17.31 -16.03 16.30
C GLY A 780 17.51 -14.67 16.96
N MET A 781 17.68 -14.70 18.28
CA MET A 781 17.95 -13.54 19.11
C MET A 781 19.45 -13.30 19.20
N HIS A 782 19.89 -12.09 18.90
CA HIS A 782 21.27 -11.64 19.02
C HIS A 782 21.32 -10.45 19.99
N THR A 783 21.61 -10.72 21.23
CA THR A 783 21.96 -9.72 22.26
C THR A 783 23.49 -9.68 22.40
N ASN A 784 24.05 -8.62 22.94
CA ASN A 784 25.49 -8.39 23.12
C ASN A 784 26.31 -8.25 21.81
N ARG A 785 25.70 -8.32 20.63
CA ARG A 785 26.39 -8.09 19.36
C ARG A 785 26.51 -6.62 19.03
N PHE A 786 25.42 -5.90 19.09
CA PHE A 786 25.35 -4.50 18.69
C PHE A 786 25.24 -3.55 19.88
N ALA A 787 25.85 -2.39 19.73
CA ALA A 787 25.67 -1.29 20.69
C ALA A 787 25.87 0.06 20.01
N LEU A 788 25.25 1.10 20.54
CA LEU A 788 25.61 2.48 20.20
C LEU A 788 26.67 2.98 21.17
N VAL A 789 27.71 3.60 20.63
CA VAL A 789 28.80 4.20 21.39
C VAL A 789 29.06 5.63 20.91
N ARG A 790 29.41 6.51 21.81
CA ARG A 790 29.51 7.97 21.52
C ARG A 790 30.83 8.38 20.91
N SER A 791 31.85 7.59 21.05
CA SER A 791 33.23 7.88 20.63
C SER A 791 33.70 6.77 19.71
N ARG A 792 34.56 7.10 18.73
CA ARG A 792 35.28 6.10 17.93
C ARG A 792 36.19 5.19 18.77
N ILE A 793 36.30 5.50 20.06
CA ILE A 793 37.02 4.70 21.06
C ILE A 793 35.94 4.06 21.92
N PRO A 794 35.81 2.72 22.01
CA PRO A 794 34.94 2.09 22.98
C PRO A 794 35.31 2.59 24.37
N GLN A 795 34.42 3.31 25.02
CA GLN A 795 34.57 3.57 26.45
C GLN A 795 34.26 2.28 27.16
N ASP A 796 35.20 1.81 27.95
CA ASP A 796 35.01 0.65 28.79
C ASP A 796 33.68 0.69 29.52
N ILE A 797 32.97 -0.43 29.50
CA ILE A 797 31.86 -0.68 30.40
C ILE A 797 32.36 -0.38 31.81
N ASP A 798 31.69 0.55 32.49
CA ASP A 798 31.95 0.89 33.89
C ASP A 798 31.86 -0.38 34.78
N ASN A 799 32.94 -1.12 34.82
CA ASN A 799 33.23 -1.90 35.96
C ASN A 799 33.87 -0.94 36.95
N ALA A 800 33.11 -0.49 37.94
CA ALA A 800 33.48 0.43 39.01
C ALA A 800 34.65 -0.03 39.88
N THR A 801 35.64 -0.73 39.30
CA THR A 801 36.83 -1.23 40.01
C THR A 801 38.14 -1.13 39.20
N ASN A 802 38.17 -0.50 38.03
CA ASN A 802 39.42 -0.38 37.28
C ASN A 802 40.09 0.98 37.52
N ASP A 803 41.11 0.93 38.35
CA ASP A 803 41.93 2.09 38.70
C ASP A 803 42.91 2.52 37.56
N VAL A 804 42.79 2.05 36.34
CA VAL A 804 43.68 2.37 35.22
C VAL A 804 42.88 2.70 33.97
N ARG A 805 43.11 3.85 33.39
CA ARG A 805 42.54 4.33 32.12
C ARG A 805 43.62 4.38 31.04
N VAL A 806 43.41 3.79 29.88
CA VAL A 806 44.31 3.80 28.73
C VAL A 806 43.58 4.39 27.51
N GLU A 807 44.17 5.40 26.89
CA GLU A 807 43.62 6.06 25.70
C GLU A 807 44.62 6.06 24.55
N PRO A 808 44.25 5.73 23.32
CA PRO A 808 45.10 5.99 22.16
C PRO A 808 45.32 7.50 22.00
N ALA A 809 46.60 7.89 21.76
CA ALA A 809 47.01 9.24 21.47
C ALA A 809 47.69 9.28 20.08
N GLU A 810 47.85 10.49 19.53
CA GLU A 810 48.62 10.69 18.31
C GLU A 810 50.08 10.21 18.57
N ASN A 811 50.49 9.13 17.97
CA ASN A 811 51.81 8.43 18.17
C ASN A 811 52.00 7.69 19.50
N GLY A 812 50.99 7.12 20.14
CA GLY A 812 51.15 6.33 21.34
C GLY A 812 49.90 6.00 22.12
N LEU A 813 50.07 5.62 23.38
CA LEU A 813 48.95 5.41 24.34
C LEU A 813 49.13 6.38 25.52
N TYR A 814 48.06 7.06 25.88
CA TYR A 814 48.00 7.85 27.10
C TYR A 814 47.40 6.98 28.22
N ILE A 815 48.11 6.93 29.33
CA ILE A 815 47.82 6.04 30.47
C ILE A 815 47.63 6.92 31.72
N GLN A 816 46.50 6.66 32.41
CA GLN A 816 46.16 7.33 33.67
C GLN A 816 45.63 6.28 34.64
N GLY A 817 46.26 6.16 35.80
CA GLY A 817 45.82 5.18 36.85
C GLY A 817 46.85 5.01 37.96
N ASN A 818 46.48 4.16 38.89
CA ASN A 818 47.29 3.90 40.09
C ASN A 818 47.79 2.43 40.15
N LYS A 819 47.68 1.68 39.04
CA LYS A 819 48.23 0.31 38.93
C LYS A 819 49.19 0.24 37.72
N PRO A 820 50.30 -0.48 37.86
CA PRO A 820 51.24 -0.67 36.77
C PRO A 820 50.63 -1.50 35.67
N ILE A 821 50.84 -1.10 34.41
CA ILE A 821 50.45 -1.84 33.24
C ILE A 821 51.58 -2.49 32.50
N THR A 822 51.25 -3.52 31.72
CA THR A 822 52.16 -4.20 30.84
C THR A 822 51.62 -4.22 29.41
N ILE A 823 52.44 -3.89 28.39
CA ILE A 823 52.05 -3.76 27.02
C ILE A 823 52.78 -4.75 26.13
N TYR A 824 52.05 -5.48 25.31
CA TYR A 824 52.59 -6.41 24.32
C TYR A 824 52.19 -5.96 22.89
N ASN A 825 53.03 -6.24 21.92
CA ASN A 825 52.70 -6.03 20.51
C ASN A 825 51.82 -7.19 19.94
N ALA A 826 51.37 -7.07 18.67
CA ALA A 826 50.56 -8.09 18.00
C ALA A 826 51.22 -9.47 17.91
N ALA A 827 52.54 -9.56 18.04
CA ALA A 827 53.28 -10.84 18.05
C ALA A 827 53.44 -11.42 19.49
N GLY A 828 52.83 -10.80 20.51
CA GLY A 828 52.90 -11.22 21.91
C GLY A 828 54.22 -10.86 22.59
N MET A 829 55.07 -10.03 21.99
CA MET A 829 56.32 -9.58 22.61
C MET A 829 56.06 -8.41 23.55
N LEU A 830 56.74 -8.41 24.71
CA LEU A 830 56.65 -7.32 25.69
C LEU A 830 57.27 -6.05 25.09
N VAL A 831 56.48 -4.95 25.12
CA VAL A 831 56.89 -3.62 24.64
C VAL A 831 57.22 -2.69 25.79
N ALA A 832 56.43 -2.72 26.83
CA ALA A 832 56.63 -1.87 28.01
C ALA A 832 55.98 -2.52 29.24
N SER A 833 56.49 -2.26 30.45
CA SER A 833 55.87 -2.70 31.70
C SER A 833 56.18 -1.70 32.85
N GLY A 834 55.29 -1.69 33.86
CA GLY A 834 55.46 -0.84 35.05
C GLY A 834 55.07 0.61 34.86
N ILE A 835 54.31 0.93 33.83
CA ILE A 835 53.89 2.34 33.53
C ILE A 835 52.62 2.64 34.30
N GLU A 836 52.63 3.76 35.04
CA GLU A 836 51.51 4.15 35.88
C GLU A 836 50.74 5.35 35.32
N ASN A 837 51.40 6.35 34.78
CA ASN A 837 50.77 7.58 34.22
C ASN A 837 51.61 8.22 33.11
N GLY A 838 50.98 8.76 32.08
CA GLY A 838 51.58 9.58 31.04
C GLY A 838 51.40 9.06 29.62
N LEU A 839 51.94 9.80 28.63
CA LEU A 839 51.97 9.39 27.22
C LEU A 839 53.13 8.40 27.00
N LEU A 840 52.81 7.20 26.58
CA LEU A 840 53.79 6.23 26.12
C LEU A 840 53.86 6.31 24.59
N PRO A 841 54.96 6.81 23.99
CA PRO A 841 55.11 6.79 22.54
C PRO A 841 55.26 5.34 22.01
N LEU A 842 54.45 5.00 21.04
CA LEU A 842 54.45 3.67 20.42
C LEU A 842 54.29 3.88 18.89
N PRO A 843 55.01 3.08 18.07
CA PRO A 843 54.80 3.05 16.63
C PRO A 843 53.36 2.65 16.27
N ALA A 844 52.93 3.01 15.06
CA ALA A 844 51.64 2.56 14.55
C ALA A 844 51.58 1.02 14.58
N GLY A 845 50.53 0.49 15.19
CA GLY A 845 50.43 -0.96 15.39
C GLY A 845 49.31 -1.37 16.35
N VAL A 846 49.20 -2.67 16.57
CA VAL A 846 48.21 -3.28 17.49
C VAL A 846 48.94 -3.70 18.76
N TYR A 847 48.37 -3.29 19.91
CA TYR A 847 48.97 -3.53 21.22
C TYR A 847 47.97 -4.16 22.19
N MET A 848 48.39 -5.10 22.97
CA MET A 848 47.63 -5.66 24.09
C MET A 848 48.12 -4.96 25.39
N VAL A 849 47.27 -4.30 26.09
CA VAL A 849 47.56 -3.66 27.38
C VAL A 849 46.98 -4.51 28.49
N VAL A 850 47.81 -4.87 29.46
CA VAL A 850 47.43 -5.72 30.60
C VAL A 850 47.56 -4.90 31.90
N ALA A 851 46.45 -4.76 32.61
CA ALA A 851 46.34 -4.09 33.91
C ALA A 851 45.75 -5.06 34.93
N GLY A 852 46.60 -5.61 35.82
CA GLY A 852 46.16 -6.65 36.78
C GLY A 852 45.71 -7.94 36.08
N SER A 853 44.45 -8.33 36.27
CA SER A 853 43.84 -9.50 35.62
C SER A 853 43.19 -9.17 34.24
N ASN A 854 43.15 -7.92 33.85
CA ASN A 854 42.46 -7.46 32.63
C ASN A 854 43.48 -7.23 31.51
N ALA A 855 43.12 -7.64 30.30
CA ALA A 855 43.92 -7.44 29.08
C ALA A 855 43.06 -6.84 27.98
N GLU A 856 43.49 -5.71 27.40
CA GLU A 856 42.78 -5.02 26.35
C GLU A 856 43.63 -4.70 25.14
N LYS A 857 43.02 -4.66 23.97
CA LYS A 857 43.68 -4.42 22.67
C LYS A 857 43.52 -2.97 22.25
N TYR A 858 44.64 -2.31 21.95
CA TYR A 858 44.65 -0.93 21.44
C TYR A 858 45.32 -0.86 20.07
N ILE A 859 44.86 0.09 19.25
CA ILE A 859 45.46 0.38 17.97
C ILE A 859 46.04 1.79 18.01
N VAL A 860 47.33 1.89 17.84
CA VAL A 860 48.04 3.16 17.65
C VAL A 860 48.20 3.37 16.13
N LYS A 861 47.76 4.54 15.66
CA LYS A 861 47.81 4.94 14.23
C LYS A 861 49.04 5.67 13.86
#